data_c4a814ba41df8408c834dc3d1c45a6c3
#
_entry.id   c4a814ba41df8408c834dc3d1c45a6c3
#
_cell.length_a   1.000
_cell.length_b   1.000
_cell.length_c   1.000
_cell.angle_alpha   90.00
_cell.angle_beta   90.00
_cell.angle_gamma   90.00
#
_symmetry.space_group_name_H-M   'P 1'
#
loop_
_entity.id
_entity.type
_entity.pdbx_description
1 polymer ?
#
loop_
_entity_poly.entity_id
_entity_poly.type
_entity_poly.pdbx_seq_one_letter_code
_entity_poly.pdbx_strand_id
1 'polypeptide(L)'
;MNFKIGKNKSKTLSIFLVAVLVITELLLLMPNVKTFAQSGKTKIIIHYAKTPNSDLKWNMWLWTDKNDESKFEFNGKDEFGKVCVVEFDGALNKLGFIVRTDEWRKDTVDDRFIEKFNNGVGEVWLKGGDTKVYYSLAEASAGGSKLAAVPPIAIGKTGEFIVAKLDEMNSISIETNIAFPFTAKGNEGIIVKSDGQILTVKKVTSDEVITGITTVAKIELSENMNLGKKITVSKLGFPEKEVVLGDVMKSASFEKMFYYEGTDLGNTYSKGKTSFRVWAPTATEVKLVTYKKWNDKIGVDSSMKKGEKGTWTFDLNGDQKDVFYTYKVNIKGVWTEAVDPYARSVSANGDKGAVIDLKGTDPEIWNPGEKPNFTNLNDAIIYELHVRDFSIDKNSGMENKGKFLAFTEKGTKGTEGKRTGVDYIKDLGVTHVELMPIFDYASVDETSSKAQYNWGYNPKNYNAPEGSYSTDPYNPSVRVKELKQAVQSLHDNGLRVNMDVVYNHMYSSNDSNFNKLVPGYYFRYDKDGTATNESGFGNTIACENAMARKFIVDSVMYWAKEYNLDGFRFDLMGLLDINTMTEIRKKLSSLDPSILIMGEGLDMGTTLLSDAKATQKNASKMPGISLFNDIIRDGIKGSVLDAKAKGFVNGKSYEETKIEKGIVGGIDYSNDIKTWGKISPLQSVNYVETHDNNTLWDKLLLTNPKDDNEIRLKMHKLADSIILTSQGIPFFQAGQEFLRTKGGNSNSYKSNDAVNKLDWTLKSKNIDTVNYFKGLIKLRKEHPAFKMNSAEMIKQNLKFLKSPQNVVAYEISHNANMDTWSDIVVAFNANREDVTIKLSKSCTWNIVVDGEKSGVKTIKQFKGDSLVVPALSSIVIYDGSENIFTTLPFWIYTVLILCGVTYLILFLKGRKESLE
;
A
#
# COMPACT_ATOMS: atom_id res chain seq x y z
N MET A 1 4.36 1.26 -93.10
CA MET A 1 5.01 2.50 -93.54
C MET A 1 6.42 2.50 -92.88
N ASN A 2 7.41 2.32 -93.79
CA ASN A 2 8.85 2.26 -93.39
C ASN A 2 9.37 3.60 -92.95
N PHE A 3 10.07 3.72 -91.91
CA PHE A 3 11.02 4.82 -91.68
C PHE A 3 12.38 4.30 -91.16
N LYS A 4 13.41 4.74 -91.95
CA LYS A 4 14.83 4.41 -91.82
C LYS A 4 15.42 4.94 -90.50
N ILE A 5 16.16 4.10 -89.87
CA ILE A 5 16.98 4.45 -88.72
C ILE A 5 18.32 4.96 -89.15
N GLY A 6 18.63 6.25 -88.83
CA GLY A 6 19.93 6.88 -89.07
C GLY A 6 20.97 6.51 -88.10
N LYS A 7 22.25 6.40 -88.50
CA LYS A 7 23.46 6.02 -87.85
C LYS A 7 23.99 7.06 -86.81
N ASN A 8 23.21 7.42 -85.74
CA ASN A 8 23.78 8.28 -84.70
C ASN A 8 23.44 7.81 -83.30
N LYS A 9 23.07 6.54 -83.08
CA LYS A 9 22.69 6.00 -81.79
C LYS A 9 23.81 5.30 -81.04
N SER A 10 25.02 5.18 -81.56
CA SER A 10 26.09 4.45 -80.78
C SER A 10 26.79 5.28 -79.70
N LYS A 11 26.95 6.63 -79.88
CA LYS A 11 27.59 7.50 -78.92
C LYS A 11 26.69 7.87 -77.68
N THR A 12 25.37 7.99 -77.92
CA THR A 12 24.38 8.29 -76.84
C THR A 12 24.10 7.07 -75.98
N LEU A 13 24.15 5.86 -76.61
CA LEU A 13 23.96 4.62 -75.84
C LEU A 13 25.20 4.30 -74.93
N SER A 14 26.41 4.66 -75.41
CA SER A 14 27.63 4.50 -74.57
C SER A 14 27.70 5.49 -73.40
N ILE A 15 27.24 6.74 -73.60
CA ILE A 15 27.18 7.73 -72.52
C ILE A 15 26.06 7.36 -71.50
N PHE A 16 24.96 6.80 -72.01
CA PHE A 16 23.87 6.32 -71.13
C PHE A 16 24.26 5.07 -70.35
N LEU A 17 25.03 4.14 -70.90
CA LEU A 17 25.53 2.96 -70.21
C LEU A 17 26.65 3.34 -69.18
N VAL A 18 27.49 4.30 -69.45
CA VAL A 18 28.48 4.80 -68.51
C VAL A 18 27.82 5.60 -67.40
N ALA A 19 26.79 6.40 -67.71
CA ALA A 19 26.04 7.10 -66.67
C ALA A 19 25.23 6.13 -65.78
N VAL A 20 24.67 5.05 -66.33
CA VAL A 20 23.99 3.99 -65.54
C VAL A 20 25.01 3.20 -64.71
N LEU A 21 26.21 2.90 -65.23
CA LEU A 21 27.25 2.22 -64.48
C LEU A 21 27.82 3.11 -63.34
N VAL A 22 28.00 4.41 -63.55
CA VAL A 22 28.46 5.35 -62.53
C VAL A 22 27.38 5.57 -61.47
N ILE A 23 26.11 5.57 -61.84
CA ILE A 23 24.97 5.64 -60.90
C ILE A 23 24.85 4.32 -60.13
N THR A 24 25.12 3.16 -60.76
CA THR A 24 25.11 1.87 -60.03
C THR A 24 26.33 1.73 -59.08
N GLU A 25 27.48 2.24 -59.45
CA GLU A 25 28.63 2.26 -58.52
C GLU A 25 28.48 3.29 -57.40
N LEU A 26 27.87 4.46 -57.64
CA LEU A 26 27.49 5.40 -56.60
C LEU A 26 26.40 4.90 -55.66
N LEU A 27 25.49 4.03 -56.14
CA LEU A 27 24.48 3.34 -55.32
C LEU A 27 25.05 2.16 -54.54
N LEU A 28 26.22 1.62 -54.93
CA LEU A 28 26.94 0.55 -54.21
C LEU A 28 27.87 1.11 -53.11
N LEU A 29 28.13 2.42 -53.08
CA LEU A 29 28.94 3.14 -52.07
C LEU A 29 28.09 3.85 -51.01
N MET A 30 26.76 3.81 -51.09
CA MET A 30 25.87 4.20 -50.00
C MET A 30 25.70 3.01 -49.04
N PRO A 31 25.89 3.19 -47.74
CA PRO A 31 25.56 2.12 -46.79
C PRO A 31 24.06 1.75 -46.99
N ASN A 32 23.80 0.47 -47.08
CA ASN A 32 22.49 -0.12 -47.31
C ASN A 32 21.38 0.58 -46.48
N VAL A 33 20.75 1.58 -47.04
CA VAL A 33 19.42 2.02 -46.59
C VAL A 33 18.46 0.96 -47.02
N LYS A 34 18.25 -0.06 -46.26
CA LYS A 34 17.13 -0.98 -46.38
C LYS A 34 15.87 -0.12 -46.37
N THR A 35 15.17 -0.05 -47.51
CA THR A 35 13.83 0.55 -47.54
C THR A 35 12.91 -0.26 -46.68
N PHE A 36 12.60 0.26 -45.51
CA PHE A 36 11.75 -0.38 -44.47
C PHE A 36 10.30 -0.57 -44.92
N ALA A 37 9.90 0.00 -46.08
CA ALA A 37 8.55 -0.12 -46.64
C ALA A 37 8.14 -1.57 -47.05
N GLN A 38 9.05 -2.55 -46.97
CA GLN A 38 8.78 -3.93 -47.34
C GLN A 38 8.71 -4.91 -46.15
N SER A 39 8.97 -4.47 -44.93
CA SER A 39 9.07 -5.37 -43.74
C SER A 39 7.86 -5.38 -42.83
N GLY A 40 6.85 -4.56 -43.05
CA GLY A 40 5.72 -4.44 -42.12
C GLY A 40 6.08 -3.89 -40.75
N LYS A 41 7.22 -3.23 -40.62
CA LYS A 41 7.73 -2.65 -39.36
C LYS A 41 7.91 -1.14 -39.45
N THR A 42 7.74 -0.44 -38.32
CA THR A 42 8.09 0.99 -38.15
C THR A 42 9.37 1.12 -37.36
N LYS A 43 10.37 1.85 -37.86
CA LYS A 43 11.61 2.17 -37.18
C LYS A 43 11.53 3.54 -36.53
N ILE A 44 11.90 3.65 -35.27
CA ILE A 44 11.94 4.88 -34.49
C ILE A 44 13.39 5.21 -34.17
N ILE A 45 13.78 6.45 -34.42
CA ILE A 45 15.12 6.97 -34.12
C ILE A 45 14.94 8.27 -33.35
N ILE A 46 15.40 8.28 -32.10
CA ILE A 46 15.30 9.44 -31.22
C ILE A 46 16.72 9.87 -30.83
N HIS A 47 17.10 11.06 -31.27
CA HIS A 47 18.35 11.71 -30.88
C HIS A 47 18.10 12.63 -29.70
N TYR A 48 18.90 12.52 -28.65
CA TYR A 48 18.71 13.25 -27.41
C TYR A 48 19.98 13.98 -26.98
N ALA A 49 19.94 15.29 -27.02
CA ALA A 49 20.98 16.14 -26.45
C ALA A 49 20.70 16.37 -24.97
N LYS A 50 21.58 15.84 -24.12
CA LYS A 50 21.51 15.98 -22.66
C LYS A 50 21.61 17.47 -22.27
N THR A 51 20.84 17.90 -21.25
CA THR A 51 21.13 19.16 -20.56
C THR A 51 22.51 19.09 -19.95
N PRO A 52 23.34 20.15 -20.05
CA PRO A 52 24.60 20.20 -19.33
C PRO A 52 24.38 19.92 -17.83
N ASN A 53 25.24 19.10 -17.22
CA ASN A 53 25.32 18.78 -15.80
C ASN A 53 24.27 17.84 -15.19
N SER A 54 23.53 17.03 -15.94
CA SER A 54 22.74 15.97 -15.33
C SER A 54 23.50 14.64 -15.40
N ASP A 55 23.94 14.10 -14.26
CA ASP A 55 24.50 12.73 -14.12
C ASP A 55 23.40 11.66 -14.10
N LEU A 56 22.17 12.06 -14.38
CA LEU A 56 21.01 11.18 -14.38
C LEU A 56 21.10 10.16 -15.52
N LYS A 57 20.75 8.92 -15.21
CA LYS A 57 20.63 7.84 -16.19
C LYS A 57 19.28 7.94 -16.87
N TRP A 58 19.24 8.67 -18.00
CA TRP A 58 18.05 8.82 -18.82
C TRP A 58 17.81 7.59 -19.67
N ASN A 59 16.53 7.17 -19.78
CA ASN A 59 16.00 6.15 -20.68
C ASN A 59 14.73 6.67 -21.37
N MET A 60 14.18 5.88 -22.27
CA MET A 60 12.97 6.20 -23.01
C MET A 60 11.82 5.35 -22.53
N TRP A 61 10.65 5.94 -22.34
CA TRP A 61 9.38 5.25 -22.22
C TRP A 61 8.55 5.52 -23.44
N LEU A 62 8.21 4.48 -24.21
CA LEU A 62 7.53 4.59 -25.49
C LEU A 62 6.19 3.85 -25.41
N TRP A 63 5.16 4.40 -26.07
CA TRP A 63 3.85 3.74 -26.21
C TRP A 63 3.20 4.05 -27.56
N THR A 64 2.42 3.10 -28.08
CA THR A 64 1.60 3.24 -29.27
C THR A 64 0.12 3.43 -28.86
N ASP A 65 -0.76 3.57 -29.84
CA ASP A 65 -2.21 3.61 -29.64
C ASP A 65 -2.82 2.27 -29.17
N LYS A 66 -2.00 1.21 -29.08
CA LYS A 66 -2.40 -0.13 -28.61
C LYS A 66 -2.15 -0.37 -27.13
N ASN A 67 -1.74 0.64 -26.36
CA ASN A 67 -1.38 0.52 -24.94
C ASN A 67 -0.25 -0.49 -24.66
N ASP A 68 0.74 -0.58 -25.55
CA ASP A 68 1.93 -1.40 -25.42
C ASP A 68 3.11 -0.57 -24.91
N GLU A 69 3.02 -0.12 -23.69
CA GLU A 69 4.04 0.72 -23.06
C GLU A 69 5.30 -0.09 -22.70
N SER A 70 6.48 0.42 -23.03
CA SER A 70 7.74 -0.25 -22.69
C SER A 70 8.89 0.71 -22.46
N LYS A 71 9.83 0.28 -21.60
CA LYS A 71 11.11 0.95 -21.37
C LYS A 71 12.13 0.58 -22.43
N PHE A 72 12.83 1.56 -22.97
CA PHE A 72 13.95 1.40 -23.88
C PHE A 72 15.16 2.18 -23.39
N GLU A 73 16.34 1.61 -23.52
CA GLU A 73 17.58 2.28 -23.21
C GLU A 73 18.12 3.03 -24.46
N PHE A 74 18.89 4.08 -24.25
CA PHE A 74 19.65 4.67 -25.32
C PHE A 74 20.73 3.67 -25.77
N ASN A 75 20.65 3.20 -27.01
CA ASN A 75 21.48 2.13 -27.55
C ASN A 75 22.52 2.62 -28.58
N GLY A 76 22.65 3.94 -28.73
CA GLY A 76 23.62 4.57 -29.61
C GLY A 76 24.02 5.97 -29.15
N LYS A 77 24.96 6.59 -29.90
CA LYS A 77 25.39 7.97 -29.74
C LYS A 77 25.81 8.51 -31.10
N ASP A 78 25.51 9.77 -31.37
CA ASP A 78 25.95 10.54 -32.53
C ASP A 78 26.51 11.92 -32.13
N GLU A 79 26.68 12.81 -33.12
CA GLU A 79 27.17 14.19 -32.92
C GLU A 79 26.18 15.04 -32.08
N PHE A 80 24.89 14.74 -32.14
CA PHE A 80 23.88 15.47 -31.40
C PHE A 80 23.79 15.01 -29.92
N GLY A 81 23.97 13.70 -29.65
CA GLY A 81 23.93 13.18 -28.29
C GLY A 81 23.71 11.68 -28.21
N LYS A 82 22.87 11.25 -27.27
CA LYS A 82 22.44 9.85 -27.13
C LYS A 82 21.42 9.51 -28.21
N VAL A 83 21.41 8.28 -28.69
CA VAL A 83 20.44 7.79 -29.69
C VAL A 83 19.72 6.57 -29.15
N CYS A 84 18.39 6.55 -29.32
CA CYS A 84 17.55 5.37 -29.10
C CYS A 84 16.98 4.93 -30.45
N VAL A 85 17.29 3.69 -30.86
CA VAL A 85 16.75 3.08 -32.07
C VAL A 85 15.93 1.88 -31.69
N VAL A 86 14.63 1.85 -32.11
CA VAL A 86 13.67 0.77 -31.82
C VAL A 86 12.85 0.46 -33.04
N GLU A 87 12.38 -0.78 -33.15
CA GLU A 87 11.48 -1.24 -34.22
C GLU A 87 10.16 -1.73 -33.60
N PHE A 88 9.06 -1.31 -34.18
CA PHE A 88 7.70 -1.77 -33.84
C PHE A 88 7.10 -2.54 -34.99
N ASP A 89 6.31 -3.58 -34.72
CA ASP A 89 5.60 -4.33 -35.72
C ASP A 89 4.36 -3.54 -36.23
N GLY A 90 4.21 -3.44 -37.57
CA GLY A 90 3.15 -2.68 -38.19
C GLY A 90 3.52 -1.23 -38.49
N ALA A 91 2.63 -0.54 -39.17
CA ALA A 91 2.76 0.89 -39.47
C ALA A 91 2.21 1.72 -38.33
N LEU A 92 3.00 2.67 -37.82
CA LEU A 92 2.60 3.64 -36.82
C LEU A 92 2.28 4.99 -37.47
N ASN A 93 1.23 5.64 -37.01
CA ASN A 93 0.86 7.01 -37.38
C ASN A 93 1.18 8.00 -36.26
N LYS A 94 1.33 7.50 -35.04
CA LYS A 94 1.69 8.28 -33.84
C LYS A 94 2.41 7.38 -32.83
N LEU A 95 3.45 7.93 -32.18
CA LEU A 95 4.14 7.27 -31.08
C LEU A 95 4.30 8.28 -29.95
N GLY A 96 3.81 7.95 -28.77
CA GLY A 96 4.05 8.72 -27.57
C GLY A 96 5.39 8.34 -26.91
N PHE A 97 6.05 9.32 -26.28
CA PHE A 97 7.29 9.04 -25.57
C PHE A 97 7.57 10.01 -24.43
N ILE A 98 8.32 9.51 -23.48
CA ILE A 98 8.85 10.26 -22.35
C ILE A 98 10.34 9.93 -22.23
N VAL A 99 11.20 10.94 -22.09
CA VAL A 99 12.57 10.76 -21.62
C VAL A 99 12.53 10.84 -20.10
N ARG A 100 12.95 9.76 -19.42
CA ARG A 100 12.83 9.65 -17.97
C ARG A 100 13.99 8.89 -17.34
N THR A 101 14.14 8.95 -16.02
CA THR A 101 14.97 8.04 -15.24
C THR A 101 14.18 6.81 -14.82
N ASP A 102 14.83 5.79 -14.26
CA ASP A 102 14.16 4.61 -13.72
C ASP A 102 13.21 4.96 -12.57
N GLU A 103 13.47 6.04 -11.86
CA GLU A 103 12.63 6.59 -10.79
C GLU A 103 11.49 7.49 -11.33
N TRP A 104 11.16 7.41 -12.62
CA TRP A 104 10.11 8.19 -13.27
C TRP A 104 10.32 9.72 -13.25
N ARG A 105 11.54 10.20 -13.07
CA ARG A 105 11.83 11.61 -13.24
C ARG A 105 11.87 11.95 -14.73
N LYS A 106 10.90 12.72 -15.21
CA LYS A 106 10.78 13.15 -16.61
C LYS A 106 11.77 14.28 -16.91
N ASP A 107 12.21 14.38 -18.17
CA ASP A 107 13.03 15.52 -18.65
C ASP A 107 12.17 16.75 -19.00
N THR A 108 10.86 16.54 -19.29
CA THR A 108 9.87 17.60 -19.53
C THR A 108 8.57 17.29 -18.79
N VAL A 109 7.75 18.30 -18.53
CA VAL A 109 6.45 18.17 -17.85
C VAL A 109 5.46 17.43 -18.74
N ASP A 110 5.43 17.75 -20.04
CA ASP A 110 4.45 17.22 -20.98
C ASP A 110 4.97 15.97 -21.70
N ASP A 111 4.04 15.08 -22.05
CA ASP A 111 4.30 13.96 -22.94
C ASP A 111 4.51 14.46 -24.37
N ARG A 112 5.45 13.86 -25.07
CA ARG A 112 5.80 14.25 -26.46
C ARG A 112 5.39 13.13 -27.41
N PHE A 113 5.20 13.51 -28.70
CA PHE A 113 4.73 12.58 -29.72
C PHE A 113 5.53 12.71 -30.99
N ILE A 114 5.82 11.57 -31.62
CA ILE A 114 6.25 11.48 -33.02
C ILE A 114 5.00 11.34 -33.88
N GLU A 115 4.77 12.31 -34.75
CA GLU A 115 3.58 12.36 -35.62
C GLU A 115 3.92 12.43 -37.09
N LYS A 116 5.23 12.44 -37.46
CA LYS A 116 5.72 12.41 -38.82
C LYS A 116 6.59 11.20 -39.05
N PHE A 117 6.22 10.39 -40.00
CA PHE A 117 6.93 9.17 -40.42
C PHE A 117 7.21 9.23 -41.93
N ASN A 118 8.48 9.01 -42.31
CA ASN A 118 8.91 8.94 -43.71
C ASN A 118 9.29 7.49 -44.05
N ASN A 119 8.57 6.86 -44.97
CA ASN A 119 8.84 5.48 -45.39
C ASN A 119 8.96 4.47 -44.26
N GLY A 120 8.09 4.57 -43.24
CA GLY A 120 8.11 3.71 -42.04
C GLY A 120 9.20 4.05 -41.03
N VAL A 121 9.82 5.22 -41.11
CA VAL A 121 10.80 5.72 -40.14
C VAL A 121 10.28 6.99 -39.49
N GLY A 122 10.20 6.99 -38.14
CA GLY A 122 9.97 8.17 -37.33
C GLY A 122 11.31 8.61 -36.71
N GLU A 123 11.87 9.74 -37.15
CA GLU A 123 13.14 10.25 -36.67
C GLU A 123 12.98 11.65 -36.09
N VAL A 124 13.46 11.85 -34.86
CA VAL A 124 13.32 13.12 -34.13
C VAL A 124 14.55 13.46 -33.31
N TRP A 125 14.74 14.77 -33.11
CA TRP A 125 15.82 15.35 -32.27
C TRP A 125 15.19 16.04 -31.08
N LEU A 126 15.69 15.76 -29.89
CA LEU A 126 15.18 16.27 -28.61
C LEU A 126 16.29 16.97 -27.85
N LYS A 127 15.98 18.09 -27.26
CA LYS A 127 16.86 18.75 -26.27
C LYS A 127 16.31 18.51 -24.87
N GLY A 128 17.17 18.12 -23.95
CA GLY A 128 16.75 17.88 -22.57
C GLY A 128 16.12 19.13 -21.95
N GLY A 129 14.92 19.01 -21.38
CA GLY A 129 14.16 20.11 -20.82
C GLY A 129 13.31 20.91 -21.84
N ASP A 130 13.40 20.59 -23.16
CA ASP A 130 12.60 21.25 -24.17
C ASP A 130 11.39 20.38 -24.56
N THR A 131 10.17 20.91 -24.46
CA THR A 131 8.94 20.21 -24.84
C THR A 131 8.79 20.02 -26.35
N LYS A 132 9.55 20.79 -27.15
CA LYS A 132 9.45 20.72 -28.62
C LYS A 132 10.13 19.49 -29.19
N VAL A 133 9.47 18.86 -30.17
CA VAL A 133 9.98 17.75 -30.99
C VAL A 133 10.46 18.33 -32.31
N TYR A 134 11.72 18.12 -32.66
CA TYR A 134 12.33 18.57 -33.92
C TYR A 134 12.42 17.39 -34.90
N TYR A 135 12.09 17.61 -36.16
CA TYR A 135 12.06 16.56 -37.17
C TYR A 135 13.28 16.59 -38.14
N SER A 136 14.27 17.40 -37.83
CA SER A 136 15.56 17.38 -38.50
C SER A 136 16.66 17.94 -37.61
N LEU A 137 17.92 17.51 -37.84
CA LEU A 137 19.10 18.07 -37.18
C LEU A 137 19.23 19.58 -37.45
N ALA A 138 18.86 20.02 -38.66
CA ALA A 138 18.87 21.44 -39.02
C ALA A 138 17.86 22.24 -38.21
N GLU A 139 16.65 21.76 -37.99
CA GLU A 139 15.65 22.38 -37.12
C GLU A 139 16.12 22.40 -35.64
N ALA A 140 16.65 21.29 -35.17
CA ALA A 140 17.18 21.20 -33.81
C ALA A 140 18.38 22.12 -33.61
N SER A 141 19.22 22.30 -34.62
CA SER A 141 20.39 23.19 -34.61
C SER A 141 20.04 24.66 -34.89
N ALA A 142 19.08 24.93 -35.77
CA ALA A 142 18.59 26.26 -36.13
C ALA A 142 17.61 26.88 -35.12
N GLY A 143 16.82 26.02 -34.46
CA GLY A 143 16.18 26.43 -33.22
C GLY A 143 17.28 26.72 -32.23
N GLY A 144 17.97 27.77 -32.39
CA GLY A 144 19.24 28.02 -31.76
C GLY A 144 19.37 27.29 -30.45
N SER A 145 20.38 26.40 -30.32
CA SER A 145 20.94 26.36 -29.02
C SER A 145 21.20 27.81 -28.68
N LYS A 146 20.28 28.41 -28.03
CA LYS A 146 20.58 29.10 -26.85
C LYS A 146 21.04 28.00 -25.91
N LEU A 147 22.27 27.48 -26.12
CA LEU A 147 23.22 27.49 -25.05
C LEU A 147 22.86 28.68 -24.25
N ALA A 148 22.15 28.54 -23.15
CA ALA A 148 21.39 29.57 -22.46
C ALA A 148 21.81 30.91 -22.99
N ALA A 149 21.02 31.51 -23.90
CA ALA A 149 21.40 32.77 -24.52
C ALA A 149 21.70 33.63 -23.34
N VAL A 150 22.96 34.09 -23.21
CA VAL A 150 23.38 34.88 -22.06
C VAL A 150 22.22 35.77 -21.76
N PRO A 151 21.48 35.54 -20.62
CA PRO A 151 20.20 36.18 -20.43
C PRO A 151 20.54 37.67 -20.50
N PRO A 152 19.89 38.51 -21.29
CA PRO A 152 20.32 39.86 -21.55
C PRO A 152 20.55 40.53 -20.20
N ILE A 153 21.74 41.05 -19.96
CA ILE A 153 21.98 41.94 -18.84
C ILE A 153 20.99 43.06 -19.06
N ALA A 154 19.90 43.11 -18.31
CA ALA A 154 18.84 44.07 -18.52
C ALA A 154 19.30 45.40 -17.97
N ILE A 155 19.96 46.15 -18.83
CA ILE A 155 20.18 47.57 -18.56
C ILE A 155 18.79 48.23 -18.64
N GLY A 156 18.23 48.57 -17.46
CA GLY A 156 16.92 49.22 -17.33
C GLY A 156 15.69 48.32 -17.20
N LYS A 157 15.80 46.98 -17.12
CA LYS A 157 14.67 46.12 -16.75
C LYS A 157 14.82 45.63 -15.30
N THR A 158 13.73 45.67 -14.54
CA THR A 158 13.66 45.07 -13.20
C THR A 158 13.66 43.57 -13.35
N GLY A 159 14.61 42.87 -12.71
CA GLY A 159 14.63 41.41 -12.62
C GLY A 159 13.61 40.93 -11.60
N GLU A 160 13.29 39.67 -11.67
CA GLU A 160 12.42 38.96 -10.69
C GLU A 160 13.08 37.67 -10.21
N PHE A 161 12.93 37.37 -8.93
CA PHE A 161 13.18 36.04 -8.41
C PHE A 161 12.03 35.13 -8.81
N ILE A 162 12.28 34.14 -9.67
CA ILE A 162 11.31 33.10 -10.01
C ILE A 162 11.16 32.17 -8.80
N VAL A 163 12.31 31.68 -8.29
CA VAL A 163 12.38 30.82 -7.11
C VAL A 163 13.19 31.51 -6.02
N ALA A 164 12.70 31.44 -4.79
CA ALA A 164 13.46 31.69 -3.56
C ALA A 164 12.98 30.69 -2.51
N LYS A 165 13.79 29.67 -2.23
CA LYS A 165 13.40 28.58 -1.31
C LYS A 165 14.53 28.23 -0.35
N LEU A 166 14.14 27.79 0.84
CA LEU A 166 15.04 27.36 1.89
C LEU A 166 15.26 25.85 1.78
N ASP A 167 16.49 25.42 1.48
CA ASP A 167 16.82 24.00 1.29
C ASP A 167 17.51 23.37 2.51
N GLU A 168 18.20 24.20 3.31
CA GLU A 168 18.82 23.81 4.58
C GLU A 168 18.56 24.90 5.63
N MET A 169 18.81 24.65 6.90
CA MET A 169 18.56 25.61 7.98
C MET A 169 19.28 26.95 7.81
N ASN A 170 20.33 27.01 7.01
CA ASN A 170 21.09 28.22 6.70
C ASN A 170 21.35 28.42 5.21
N SER A 171 20.58 27.79 4.32
CA SER A 171 20.83 27.84 2.88
C SER A 171 19.59 28.09 2.07
N ILE A 172 19.65 29.10 1.19
CA ILE A 172 18.56 29.51 0.29
C ILE A 172 19.01 29.27 -1.15
N SER A 173 18.19 28.60 -1.95
CA SER A 173 18.33 28.55 -3.40
C SER A 173 17.45 29.60 -4.05
N ILE A 174 18.00 30.31 -5.03
CA ILE A 174 17.31 31.31 -5.84
C ILE A 174 17.43 31.00 -7.32
N GLU A 175 16.37 31.33 -8.07
CA GLU A 175 16.35 31.39 -9.51
C GLU A 175 15.73 32.72 -9.95
N THR A 176 16.29 33.35 -11.00
CA THR A 176 15.87 34.66 -11.49
C THR A 176 15.52 34.58 -12.98
N ASN A 177 14.59 35.44 -13.42
CA ASN A 177 14.14 35.52 -14.81
C ASN A 177 15.19 36.14 -15.75
N ILE A 178 16.14 36.88 -15.19
CA ILE A 178 17.30 37.45 -15.91
C ILE A 178 18.58 37.19 -15.13
N ALA A 179 19.69 37.03 -15.84
CA ALA A 179 20.97 36.80 -15.21
C ALA A 179 21.50 38.06 -14.46
N PHE A 180 22.21 37.79 -13.39
CA PHE A 180 22.94 38.79 -12.64
C PHE A 180 24.45 38.50 -12.61
N PRO A 181 25.30 39.52 -12.46
CA PRO A 181 26.74 39.33 -12.33
C PRO A 181 27.10 38.44 -11.15
N PHE A 182 28.02 37.51 -11.37
CA PHE A 182 28.45 36.55 -10.37
C PHE A 182 29.97 36.46 -10.36
N THR A 183 30.58 36.78 -9.24
CA THR A 183 32.05 36.88 -9.11
C THR A 183 32.65 35.78 -8.25
N ALA A 184 31.82 35.00 -7.57
CA ALA A 184 32.17 34.03 -6.52
C ALA A 184 32.95 34.66 -5.35
N LYS A 185 32.81 35.97 -5.17
CA LYS A 185 33.46 36.75 -4.11
C LYS A 185 32.40 37.50 -3.28
N GLY A 186 32.24 37.11 -2.02
CA GLY A 186 31.34 37.80 -1.10
C GLY A 186 29.87 37.43 -1.26
N ASN A 187 28.95 38.37 -0.99
CA ASN A 187 27.51 38.18 -0.97
C ASN A 187 26.83 38.47 -2.33
N GLU A 188 27.58 38.75 -3.38
CA GLU A 188 27.08 39.07 -4.71
C GLU A 188 26.00 40.21 -4.75
N GLY A 189 25.96 41.09 -3.72
CA GLY A 189 24.95 42.11 -3.55
C GLY A 189 23.58 41.61 -3.17
N ILE A 190 23.49 40.37 -2.72
CA ILE A 190 22.25 39.74 -2.22
C ILE A 190 22.06 40.14 -0.75
N ILE A 191 20.85 40.55 -0.41
CA ILE A 191 20.43 40.89 0.94
C ILE A 191 19.35 39.90 1.36
N VAL A 192 19.56 39.24 2.49
CA VAL A 192 18.56 38.35 3.12
C VAL A 192 18.09 39.01 4.42
N LYS A 193 16.80 39.03 4.67
CA LYS A 193 16.22 39.58 5.90
C LYS A 193 15.32 38.52 6.59
N SER A 194 15.24 38.60 7.92
CA SER A 194 14.30 37.88 8.75
C SER A 194 13.49 38.88 9.59
N ASP A 195 12.18 38.98 9.36
CA ASP A 195 11.30 40.05 9.94
C ASP A 195 11.94 41.43 9.80
N GLY A 196 12.51 41.75 8.64
CA GLY A 196 13.15 43.03 8.33
C GLY A 196 14.58 43.20 8.83
N GLN A 197 15.10 42.34 9.71
CA GLN A 197 16.50 42.32 10.16
C GLN A 197 17.41 41.65 9.12
N ILE A 198 18.50 42.31 8.75
CA ILE A 198 19.47 41.79 7.77
C ILE A 198 20.25 40.64 8.40
N LEU A 199 20.31 39.52 7.68
CA LEU A 199 21.12 38.35 8.04
C LEU A 199 22.47 38.40 7.30
N THR A 200 23.51 37.85 7.92
CA THR A 200 24.84 37.81 7.34
C THR A 200 24.96 36.71 6.29
N VAL A 201 25.09 37.10 5.02
CA VAL A 201 25.41 36.16 3.92
C VAL A 201 26.89 35.77 4.05
N LYS A 202 27.14 34.48 4.29
CA LYS A 202 28.51 33.92 4.42
C LYS A 202 29.14 33.67 3.06
N LYS A 203 28.35 33.10 2.14
CA LYS A 203 28.83 32.71 0.80
C LYS A 203 27.67 32.61 -0.17
N VAL A 204 27.93 32.95 -1.43
CA VAL A 204 27.03 32.66 -2.55
C VAL A 204 27.79 31.77 -3.54
N THR A 205 27.14 30.69 -3.98
CA THR A 205 27.68 29.75 -4.98
C THR A 205 26.70 29.55 -6.11
N SER A 206 27.22 29.22 -7.29
CA SER A 206 26.41 28.79 -8.43
C SER A 206 27.19 27.77 -9.22
N ASP A 207 26.54 26.71 -9.64
CA ASP A 207 27.08 25.67 -10.53
C ASP A 207 26.82 25.98 -12.01
N GLU A 208 26.07 27.05 -12.30
CA GLU A 208 25.63 27.45 -13.65
C GLU A 208 26.12 28.85 -14.01
N VAL A 209 27.44 29.10 -13.90
CA VAL A 209 28.04 30.40 -14.26
C VAL A 209 28.47 30.38 -15.72
N ILE A 210 27.92 31.29 -16.53
CA ILE A 210 28.29 31.47 -17.93
C ILE A 210 28.88 32.87 -18.10
N THR A 211 30.15 32.95 -18.48
CA THR A 211 30.86 34.24 -18.71
C THR A 211 30.69 35.27 -17.57
N GLY A 212 30.70 34.80 -16.30
CA GLY A 212 30.63 35.69 -15.14
C GLY A 212 29.23 36.16 -14.78
N ILE A 213 28.17 35.51 -15.28
CA ILE A 213 26.78 35.76 -14.92
C ILE A 213 26.02 34.44 -14.63
N THR A 214 24.98 34.50 -13.83
CA THR A 214 24.13 33.35 -13.51
C THR A 214 22.67 33.75 -13.31
N THR A 215 21.74 32.82 -13.51
CA THR A 215 20.32 32.94 -13.12
C THR A 215 20.01 32.17 -11.87
N VAL A 216 20.89 31.28 -11.41
CA VAL A 216 20.66 30.43 -10.23
C VAL A 216 21.80 30.61 -9.24
N ALA A 217 21.50 30.65 -7.96
CA ALA A 217 22.52 30.70 -6.92
C ALA A 217 22.00 30.03 -5.62
N LYS A 218 22.97 29.51 -4.86
CA LYS A 218 22.79 29.03 -3.51
C LYS A 218 23.46 29.99 -2.54
N ILE A 219 22.70 30.50 -1.58
CA ILE A 219 23.07 31.50 -0.58
C ILE A 219 23.27 30.77 0.75
N GLU A 220 24.49 30.75 1.29
CA GLU A 220 24.78 30.23 2.61
C GLU A 220 24.83 31.40 3.61
N LEU A 221 24.06 31.29 4.72
CA LEU A 221 24.03 32.25 5.80
C LEU A 221 24.96 31.83 6.93
N SER A 222 25.43 32.77 7.73
CA SER A 222 26.29 32.53 8.89
C SER A 222 25.56 31.87 10.07
N GLU A 223 24.22 31.90 10.09
CA GLU A 223 23.37 31.40 11.14
C GLU A 223 22.17 30.62 10.61
N ASN A 224 21.62 29.76 11.42
CA ASN A 224 20.36 29.04 11.10
C ASN A 224 19.19 30.00 11.18
N MET A 225 18.26 29.84 10.24
CA MET A 225 17.07 30.68 10.16
C MET A 225 16.00 30.24 11.14
N ASN A 226 15.26 31.21 11.65
CA ASN A 226 14.02 30.94 12.39
C ASN A 226 12.87 30.75 11.37
N LEU A 227 12.42 29.51 11.20
CA LEU A 227 11.41 29.14 10.20
C LEU A 227 10.03 29.76 10.47
N GLY A 228 9.77 30.23 11.68
CA GLY A 228 8.53 30.91 12.06
C GLY A 228 8.48 32.39 11.66
N LYS A 229 9.58 32.96 11.19
CA LYS A 229 9.70 34.35 10.78
C LYS A 229 9.61 34.48 9.26
N LYS A 230 9.15 35.67 8.81
CA LYS A 230 9.14 36.00 7.39
C LYS A 230 10.58 36.23 6.92
N ILE A 231 11.04 35.39 6.00
CA ILE A 231 12.35 35.50 5.40
C ILE A 231 12.18 36.07 3.99
N THR A 232 13.02 37.05 3.63
CA THR A 232 12.96 37.65 2.31
C THR A 232 14.37 37.74 1.71
N VAL A 233 14.45 37.70 0.39
CA VAL A 233 15.66 37.91 -0.37
C VAL A 233 15.47 39.07 -1.36
N SER A 234 16.48 39.92 -1.51
CA SER A 234 16.50 41.01 -2.47
C SER A 234 17.90 41.24 -3.04
N LYS A 235 17.98 41.93 -4.17
CA LYS A 235 19.21 42.34 -4.80
C LYS A 235 18.95 43.62 -5.58
N LEU A 236 19.96 44.48 -5.76
CA LEU A 236 19.80 45.67 -6.61
C LEU A 236 19.30 45.27 -8.01
N GLY A 237 18.19 45.86 -8.44
CA GLY A 237 17.49 45.51 -9.68
C GLY A 237 16.53 44.33 -9.60
N PHE A 238 16.41 43.66 -8.42
CA PHE A 238 15.47 42.57 -8.14
C PHE A 238 14.66 42.91 -6.88
N PRO A 239 13.33 43.12 -6.98
CA PRO A 239 12.51 43.41 -5.82
C PRO A 239 12.55 42.29 -4.79
N GLU A 240 12.18 42.65 -3.57
CA GLU A 240 12.14 41.70 -2.45
C GLU A 240 11.16 40.57 -2.72
N LYS A 241 11.61 39.35 -2.55
CA LYS A 241 10.81 38.09 -2.67
C LYS A 241 10.82 37.36 -1.35
N GLU A 242 9.66 36.87 -0.93
CA GLU A 242 9.57 35.98 0.22
C GLU A 242 10.21 34.63 -0.10
N VAL A 243 11.03 34.13 0.83
CA VAL A 243 11.63 32.80 0.78
C VAL A 243 10.62 31.78 1.32
N VAL A 244 10.23 30.83 0.49
CA VAL A 244 9.35 29.74 0.89
C VAL A 244 10.13 28.59 1.51
N LEU A 245 9.48 27.77 2.32
CA LEU A 245 10.08 26.53 2.82
C LEU A 245 10.23 25.56 1.63
N GLY A 246 11.47 25.19 1.33
CA GLY A 246 11.81 24.20 0.31
C GLY A 246 12.11 22.84 0.95
N ASP A 247 13.27 22.27 0.57
CA ASP A 247 13.69 20.96 1.08
C ASP A 247 14.19 21.01 2.54
N VAL A 248 14.27 22.20 3.17
CA VAL A 248 14.69 22.37 4.57
C VAL A 248 13.95 21.44 5.52
N MET A 249 12.65 21.25 5.30
CA MET A 249 11.79 20.43 6.17
C MET A 249 12.16 18.93 6.11
N LYS A 250 12.91 18.51 5.10
CA LYS A 250 13.41 17.14 4.91
C LYS A 250 14.91 17.02 5.17
N SER A 251 15.57 18.17 5.49
CA SER A 251 17.01 18.20 5.64
C SER A 251 17.49 17.51 6.93
N ALA A 252 18.68 16.92 6.87
CA ALA A 252 19.29 16.32 8.05
C ALA A 252 19.55 17.36 9.15
N SER A 253 19.76 18.63 8.79
CA SER A 253 19.95 19.73 9.73
C SER A 253 18.68 20.07 10.48
N PHE A 254 17.51 20.06 9.82
CA PHE A 254 16.20 20.22 10.46
C PHE A 254 15.91 19.07 11.42
N GLU A 255 16.05 17.83 10.98
CA GLU A 255 15.81 16.65 11.80
C GLU A 255 16.72 16.63 13.05
N LYS A 256 18.02 16.89 12.89
CA LYS A 256 18.96 16.98 14.02
C LYS A 256 18.55 18.06 15.04
N MET A 257 18.01 19.18 14.57
CA MET A 257 17.61 20.30 15.41
C MET A 257 16.30 20.04 16.13
N PHE A 258 15.31 19.44 15.46
CA PHE A 258 13.92 19.42 15.92
C PHE A 258 13.34 18.04 16.22
N TYR A 259 14.06 16.94 15.94
CA TYR A 259 13.58 15.62 16.31
C TYR A 259 13.44 15.49 17.83
N TYR A 260 12.23 15.18 18.29
CA TYR A 260 11.89 15.02 19.70
C TYR A 260 11.67 13.55 20.03
N GLU A 261 12.51 12.99 20.91
CA GLU A 261 12.45 11.57 21.31
C GLU A 261 11.43 11.28 22.42
N GLY A 262 10.95 12.32 23.14
CA GLY A 262 10.06 12.16 24.28
C GLY A 262 8.76 11.45 23.94
N THR A 263 8.14 10.86 24.95
CA THR A 263 6.89 10.07 24.82
C THR A 263 5.66 10.80 25.37
N ASP A 264 5.77 12.09 25.65
CA ASP A 264 4.79 12.93 26.32
C ASP A 264 4.15 13.99 25.40
N LEU A 265 4.20 13.78 24.07
CA LEU A 265 3.41 14.58 23.14
C LEU A 265 1.92 14.32 23.37
N GLY A 266 1.12 15.40 23.29
CA GLY A 266 -0.29 15.36 23.61
C GLY A 266 -0.58 15.89 25.02
N ASN A 267 -1.61 15.35 25.66
CA ASN A 267 -1.89 15.62 27.05
C ASN A 267 -1.61 14.41 27.96
N THR A 268 -1.12 14.68 29.17
CA THR A 268 -0.96 13.69 30.22
C THR A 268 -1.79 14.14 31.42
N TYR A 269 -2.87 13.39 31.67
CA TYR A 269 -3.86 13.70 32.70
C TYR A 269 -3.54 13.04 34.05
N SER A 270 -3.77 13.79 35.09
CA SER A 270 -3.99 13.31 36.48
C SER A 270 -5.00 14.21 37.17
N LYS A 271 -5.65 13.75 38.25
CA LYS A 271 -6.60 14.57 39.05
C LYS A 271 -6.03 15.87 39.58
N GLY A 272 -4.71 15.92 39.82
CA GLY A 272 -4.06 17.12 40.31
C GLY A 272 -3.55 18.08 39.28
N LYS A 273 -3.31 17.58 38.05
CA LYS A 273 -2.68 18.35 36.98
C LYS A 273 -2.81 17.66 35.65
N THR A 274 -3.01 18.46 34.57
CA THR A 274 -2.87 18.00 33.20
C THR A 274 -1.72 18.76 32.52
N SER A 275 -0.74 18.00 32.00
CA SER A 275 0.39 18.55 31.24
C SER A 275 0.14 18.42 29.75
N PHE A 276 0.41 19.47 28.99
CA PHE A 276 0.25 19.54 27.54
C PHE A 276 1.60 19.75 26.87
N ARG A 277 1.87 19.01 25.78
CA ARG A 277 3.06 19.22 24.96
C ARG A 277 2.69 19.05 23.50
N VAL A 278 3.05 20.05 22.67
CA VAL A 278 2.87 20.03 21.22
C VAL A 278 4.19 20.29 20.51
N TRP A 279 4.43 19.61 19.39
CA TRP A 279 5.57 19.84 18.52
C TRP A 279 5.16 20.82 17.41
N ALA A 280 5.72 22.03 17.46
CA ALA A 280 5.48 23.09 16.49
C ALA A 280 6.77 23.91 16.30
N PRO A 281 7.81 23.35 15.65
CA PRO A 281 9.14 23.97 15.53
C PRO A 281 9.15 25.24 14.68
N THR A 282 8.17 25.41 13.80
CA THR A 282 7.98 26.58 12.94
C THR A 282 7.18 27.70 13.61
N ALA A 283 6.63 27.47 14.81
CA ALA A 283 5.87 28.51 15.52
C ALA A 283 6.80 29.48 16.26
N THR A 284 6.43 30.76 16.25
CA THR A 284 7.05 31.80 17.10
C THR A 284 6.38 31.94 18.44
N GLU A 285 5.10 31.63 18.51
CA GLU A 285 4.26 31.61 19.70
C GLU A 285 3.25 30.48 19.62
N VAL A 286 2.92 29.88 20.76
CA VAL A 286 1.85 28.87 20.86
C VAL A 286 1.00 29.14 22.08
N LYS A 287 -0.31 28.96 21.93
CA LYS A 287 -1.28 29.03 23.01
C LYS A 287 -2.05 27.73 23.12
N LEU A 288 -2.28 27.28 24.34
CA LEU A 288 -3.31 26.32 24.67
C LEU A 288 -4.65 27.08 24.75
N VAL A 289 -5.67 26.59 24.09
CA VAL A 289 -7.03 27.12 24.20
C VAL A 289 -7.91 26.07 24.85
N THR A 290 -8.58 26.39 25.95
CA THR A 290 -9.45 25.47 26.67
C THR A 290 -10.91 25.85 26.55
N TYR A 291 -11.80 24.85 26.48
CA TYR A 291 -13.25 25.01 26.33
C TYR A 291 -13.97 24.12 27.35
N LYS A 292 -15.08 24.61 27.90
CA LYS A 292 -15.88 23.85 28.86
C LYS A 292 -16.81 22.83 28.19
N LYS A 293 -17.30 23.15 27.00
CA LYS A 293 -18.25 22.30 26.24
C LYS A 293 -17.70 22.01 24.85
N TRP A 294 -18.11 20.88 24.31
CA TRP A 294 -17.73 20.42 22.97
C TRP A 294 -18.03 21.46 21.87
N ASN A 295 -19.11 22.22 22.00
CA ASN A 295 -19.60 23.18 21.02
C ASN A 295 -19.30 24.66 21.34
N ASP A 296 -18.55 24.96 22.40
CA ASP A 296 -18.14 26.33 22.72
C ASP A 296 -17.34 26.92 21.53
N LYS A 297 -17.69 28.13 21.14
CA LYS A 297 -16.99 28.85 20.05
C LYS A 297 -15.83 29.70 20.53
N ILE A 298 -15.84 30.07 21.80
CA ILE A 298 -14.82 30.94 22.41
C ILE A 298 -14.20 30.14 23.58
N GLY A 299 -12.89 29.96 23.54
CA GLY A 299 -12.12 29.33 24.58
C GLY A 299 -11.29 30.33 25.37
N VAL A 300 -10.57 29.83 26.37
CA VAL A 300 -9.64 30.59 27.18
C VAL A 300 -8.22 30.34 26.68
N ASP A 301 -7.56 31.39 26.16
CA ASP A 301 -6.18 31.33 25.69
C ASP A 301 -5.17 31.34 26.84
N SER A 302 -4.20 30.46 26.81
CA SER A 302 -3.05 30.42 27.76
C SER A 302 -1.75 30.27 26.97
N SER A 303 -0.81 31.20 27.14
CA SER A 303 0.49 31.17 26.45
C SER A 303 1.35 29.99 26.93
N MET A 304 1.82 29.17 25.98
CA MET A 304 2.68 28.04 26.26
C MET A 304 4.15 28.44 26.33
N LYS A 305 4.94 27.67 27.06
CA LYS A 305 6.38 27.85 27.18
C LYS A 305 7.08 27.05 26.09
N LYS A 306 8.07 27.67 25.44
CA LYS A 306 8.93 26.98 24.48
C LYS A 306 9.78 25.92 25.22
N GLY A 307 9.71 24.71 24.73
CA GLY A 307 10.49 23.57 25.21
C GLY A 307 11.67 23.26 24.27
N GLU A 308 12.28 22.11 24.48
CA GLU A 308 13.35 21.60 23.63
C GLU A 308 12.84 21.08 22.30
N LYS A 309 13.71 20.99 21.29
CA LYS A 309 13.43 20.35 19.99
C LYS A 309 12.16 20.87 19.30
N GLY A 310 11.84 22.17 19.46
CA GLY A 310 10.65 22.77 18.83
C GLY A 310 9.33 22.39 19.48
N THR A 311 9.35 21.83 20.69
CA THR A 311 8.13 21.57 21.47
C THR A 311 7.69 22.81 22.25
N TRP A 312 6.41 22.82 22.67
CA TRP A 312 5.80 23.83 23.54
C TRP A 312 5.01 23.14 24.62
N THR A 313 5.07 23.64 25.86
CA THR A 313 4.49 23.01 27.03
C THR A 313 3.63 23.95 27.86
N PHE A 314 2.60 23.38 28.49
CA PHE A 314 1.76 24.08 29.47
C PHE A 314 1.18 23.10 30.46
N ASP A 315 1.07 23.52 31.74
CA ASP A 315 0.47 22.75 32.83
C ASP A 315 -0.81 23.43 33.31
N LEU A 316 -1.92 22.72 33.38
CA LEU A 316 -3.14 23.11 34.04
C LEU A 316 -3.27 22.38 35.36
N ASN A 317 -3.38 23.13 36.46
CA ASN A 317 -3.58 22.58 37.79
C ASN A 317 -5.04 22.18 38.02
N GLY A 318 -5.25 21.22 38.91
CA GLY A 318 -6.55 20.68 39.26
C GLY A 318 -7.07 19.63 38.23
N ASP A 319 -8.25 19.12 38.51
CA ASP A 319 -8.90 18.12 37.67
C ASP A 319 -9.44 18.75 36.40
N GLN A 320 -8.84 18.42 35.27
CA GLN A 320 -9.21 18.90 33.95
C GLN A 320 -9.96 17.84 33.11
N LYS A 321 -10.44 16.77 33.71
CA LYS A 321 -11.21 15.75 33.02
C LYS A 321 -12.39 16.39 32.28
N ASP A 322 -12.65 15.94 31.04
CA ASP A 322 -13.71 16.39 30.14
C ASP A 322 -13.58 17.86 29.65
N VAL A 323 -12.43 18.52 29.91
CA VAL A 323 -12.11 19.80 29.29
C VAL A 323 -11.70 19.56 27.83
N PHE A 324 -12.28 20.35 26.92
CA PHE A 324 -11.87 20.32 25.52
C PHE A 324 -10.78 21.36 25.26
N TYR A 325 -9.90 21.10 24.29
CA TYR A 325 -8.78 21.98 24.00
C TYR A 325 -8.32 21.93 22.55
N THR A 326 -7.64 22.98 22.15
CA THR A 326 -6.92 23.13 20.88
C THR A 326 -5.59 23.83 21.11
N TYR A 327 -4.75 23.89 20.08
CA TYR A 327 -3.58 24.74 20.05
C TYR A 327 -3.73 25.83 19.01
N LYS A 328 -3.42 27.09 19.39
CA LYS A 328 -3.21 28.19 18.44
C LYS A 328 -1.73 28.39 18.26
N VAL A 329 -1.28 28.43 17.01
CA VAL A 329 0.13 28.65 16.65
C VAL A 329 0.27 29.90 15.81
N ASN A 330 1.28 30.70 16.11
CA ASN A 330 1.65 31.88 15.32
C ASN A 330 2.85 31.53 14.43
N ILE A 331 2.64 31.56 13.12
CA ILE A 331 3.67 31.30 12.12
C ILE A 331 3.66 32.49 11.15
N LYS A 332 4.79 33.16 11.02
CA LYS A 332 4.92 34.37 10.16
C LYS A 332 3.87 35.47 10.47
N GLY A 333 3.48 35.59 11.73
CA GLY A 333 2.48 36.59 12.17
C GLY A 333 1.02 36.15 11.97
N VAL A 334 0.77 34.98 11.44
CA VAL A 334 -0.59 34.42 11.22
C VAL A 334 -0.92 33.40 12.29
N TRP A 335 -2.04 33.59 12.98
CA TRP A 335 -2.55 32.63 13.96
C TRP A 335 -3.45 31.61 13.28
N THR A 336 -3.15 30.33 13.49
CA THR A 336 -4.00 29.20 13.09
C THR A 336 -4.35 28.35 14.31
N GLU A 337 -5.51 27.68 14.28
CA GLU A 337 -5.97 26.81 15.35
C GLU A 337 -6.09 25.38 14.87
N ALA A 338 -5.54 24.45 15.65
CA ALA A 338 -5.46 23.03 15.33
C ALA A 338 -5.84 22.17 16.53
N VAL A 339 -6.43 21.00 16.26
CA VAL A 339 -6.58 19.93 17.23
C VAL A 339 -5.21 19.29 17.47
N ASP A 340 -4.99 18.82 18.68
CA ASP A 340 -3.80 18.09 19.03
C ASP A 340 -3.71 16.76 18.25
N PRO A 341 -2.69 16.52 17.41
CA PRO A 341 -2.54 15.25 16.70
C PRO A 341 -2.44 14.02 17.64
N TYR A 342 -2.00 14.22 18.86
CA TYR A 342 -1.90 13.19 19.90
C TYR A 342 -3.13 13.10 20.81
N ALA A 343 -4.22 13.82 20.52
CA ALA A 343 -5.46 13.73 21.31
C ALA A 343 -6.01 12.30 21.34
N ARG A 344 -6.25 11.78 22.55
CA ARG A 344 -6.74 10.40 22.78
C ARG A 344 -8.26 10.28 22.65
N SER A 345 -8.96 11.39 22.68
CA SER A 345 -10.35 11.54 22.35
C SER A 345 -10.62 12.96 21.89
N VAL A 346 -11.75 13.16 21.25
CA VAL A 346 -12.13 14.43 20.62
C VAL A 346 -13.59 14.77 20.90
N SER A 347 -13.95 16.02 20.69
CA SER A 347 -15.35 16.50 20.67
C SER A 347 -16.15 15.81 19.57
N ALA A 348 -17.45 15.89 19.63
CA ALA A 348 -18.30 15.54 18.49
C ALA A 348 -17.78 16.24 17.21
N ASN A 349 -17.74 15.52 16.10
CA ASN A 349 -17.15 15.91 14.82
C ASN A 349 -15.64 16.21 14.83
N GLY A 350 -14.92 15.88 15.91
CA GLY A 350 -13.46 15.91 15.93
C GLY A 350 -12.80 17.30 15.88
N ASP A 351 -13.49 18.38 16.27
CA ASP A 351 -12.98 19.76 16.14
C ASP A 351 -12.15 20.26 17.34
N LYS A 352 -12.11 19.51 18.42
CA LYS A 352 -11.29 19.79 19.63
C LYS A 352 -10.80 18.49 20.21
N GLY A 353 -9.57 18.47 20.74
CA GLY A 353 -9.10 17.43 21.61
C GLY A 353 -9.86 17.45 22.95
N ALA A 354 -9.91 16.33 23.64
CA ALA A 354 -10.51 16.22 24.96
C ALA A 354 -9.51 15.63 25.97
N VAL A 355 -9.50 16.20 27.17
CA VAL A 355 -8.77 15.61 28.30
C VAL A 355 -9.63 14.53 28.91
N ILE A 356 -9.12 13.29 28.91
CA ILE A 356 -9.83 12.14 29.43
C ILE A 356 -9.00 11.38 30.46
N ASP A 357 -9.67 10.79 31.43
CA ASP A 357 -9.11 9.78 32.30
C ASP A 357 -9.17 8.42 31.60
N LEU A 358 -8.10 8.06 30.88
CA LEU A 358 -8.03 6.79 30.13
C LEU A 358 -8.28 5.58 31.03
N LYS A 359 -7.73 5.60 32.27
CA LYS A 359 -7.95 4.53 33.23
C LYS A 359 -9.41 4.44 33.67
N GLY A 360 -10.08 5.59 33.81
CA GLY A 360 -11.51 5.65 34.13
C GLY A 360 -12.44 5.15 33.02
N THR A 361 -11.90 4.92 31.81
CA THR A 361 -12.64 4.32 30.69
C THR A 361 -12.47 2.80 30.58
N ASP A 362 -11.63 2.20 31.43
CA ASP A 362 -11.46 0.74 31.42
C ASP A 362 -12.76 0.02 31.77
N PRO A 363 -13.14 -1.06 31.09
CA PRO A 363 -14.21 -1.95 31.50
C PRO A 363 -13.94 -2.54 32.92
N GLU A 364 -14.98 -2.98 33.60
CA GLU A 364 -14.89 -3.52 34.98
C GLU A 364 -13.88 -4.68 35.08
N ILE A 365 -13.79 -5.51 34.03
CA ILE A 365 -12.84 -6.62 33.93
C ILE A 365 -11.88 -6.32 32.76
N TRP A 366 -11.11 -5.24 32.88
CA TRP A 366 -10.10 -4.91 31.88
C TRP A 366 -8.74 -5.46 32.27
N ASN A 367 -8.26 -6.47 31.54
CA ASN A 367 -6.95 -7.08 31.75
C ASN A 367 -6.03 -6.79 30.56
N PRO A 368 -5.29 -5.66 30.61
CA PRO A 368 -4.32 -5.34 29.55
C PRO A 368 -3.28 -6.47 29.41
N GLY A 369 -3.13 -6.99 28.19
CA GLY A 369 -2.20 -8.08 27.89
C GLY A 369 -2.79 -9.49 28.01
N GLU A 370 -3.98 -9.68 28.60
CA GLU A 370 -4.73 -10.93 28.43
C GLU A 370 -5.44 -10.94 27.09
N LYS A 371 -5.00 -11.86 26.22
CA LYS A 371 -5.48 -12.02 24.87
C LYS A 371 -5.80 -13.48 24.60
N PRO A 372 -6.72 -13.80 23.69
CA PRO A 372 -6.90 -15.17 23.26
C PRO A 372 -5.57 -15.81 22.85
N ASN A 373 -5.35 -17.04 23.30
CA ASN A 373 -4.09 -17.75 23.06
C ASN A 373 -3.84 -17.88 21.55
N PHE A 374 -2.67 -17.46 21.10
CA PHE A 374 -2.29 -17.46 19.70
C PHE A 374 -0.76 -17.55 19.60
N THR A 375 -0.26 -18.69 19.21
CA THR A 375 1.18 -18.98 19.22
C THR A 375 1.81 -18.94 17.83
N ASN A 376 1.02 -19.23 16.79
CA ASN A 376 1.50 -19.28 15.40
C ASN A 376 0.70 -18.34 14.51
N LEU A 377 1.38 -17.45 13.80
CA LEU A 377 0.74 -16.56 12.81
C LEU A 377 -0.01 -17.32 11.70
N ASN A 378 0.38 -18.57 11.41
CA ASN A 378 -0.33 -19.44 10.44
C ASN A 378 -1.72 -19.88 10.89
N ASP A 379 -2.01 -19.77 12.19
CA ASP A 379 -3.32 -20.12 12.73
C ASP A 379 -4.34 -18.99 12.50
N ALA A 380 -3.89 -17.82 12.04
CA ALA A 380 -4.77 -16.71 11.73
C ALA A 380 -5.75 -17.07 10.62
N ILE A 381 -7.02 -16.81 10.87
CA ILE A 381 -8.13 -16.81 9.93
C ILE A 381 -8.86 -15.50 10.18
N ILE A 382 -8.80 -14.55 9.24
CA ILE A 382 -9.17 -13.17 9.45
C ILE A 382 -10.54 -12.90 8.82
N TYR A 383 -11.40 -12.22 9.57
CA TYR A 383 -12.76 -11.86 9.17
C TYR A 383 -12.93 -10.34 9.23
N GLU A 384 -12.91 -9.68 8.07
CA GLU A 384 -13.04 -8.23 7.90
C GLU A 384 -14.46 -7.77 8.16
N LEU A 385 -14.64 -6.73 8.96
CA LEU A 385 -15.94 -6.31 9.43
C LEU A 385 -16.02 -4.79 9.63
N HIS A 386 -17.07 -4.15 9.10
CA HIS A 386 -17.40 -2.76 9.38
C HIS A 386 -18.36 -2.66 10.58
N VAL A 387 -18.04 -1.80 11.56
CA VAL A 387 -18.80 -1.67 12.82
C VAL A 387 -20.28 -1.43 12.57
N ARG A 388 -20.63 -0.53 11.65
CA ARG A 388 -22.02 -0.22 11.36
C ARG A 388 -22.72 -1.37 10.63
N ASP A 389 -22.09 -1.96 9.61
CA ASP A 389 -22.66 -3.04 8.79
C ASP A 389 -23.07 -4.23 9.65
N PHE A 390 -22.28 -4.52 10.67
CA PHE A 390 -22.44 -5.67 11.56
C PHE A 390 -23.82 -5.76 12.20
N SER A 391 -24.36 -4.62 12.70
CA SER A 391 -25.55 -4.61 13.52
C SER A 391 -26.71 -3.81 12.95
N ILE A 392 -26.50 -2.98 11.92
CA ILE A 392 -27.51 -2.02 11.45
C ILE A 392 -28.75 -2.68 10.83
N ASP A 393 -28.64 -3.90 10.32
CA ASP A 393 -29.80 -4.63 9.79
C ASP A 393 -30.84 -4.81 10.88
N LYS A 394 -32.10 -4.51 10.55
CA LYS A 394 -33.25 -4.73 11.45
C LYS A 394 -33.36 -6.16 11.94
N ASN A 395 -32.96 -7.14 11.12
CA ASN A 395 -32.96 -8.56 11.41
C ASN A 395 -31.71 -9.09 12.11
N SER A 396 -30.80 -8.20 12.54
CA SER A 396 -29.57 -8.63 13.24
C SER A 396 -29.86 -9.18 14.66
N GLY A 397 -30.98 -8.83 15.25
CA GLY A 397 -31.30 -9.18 16.64
C GLY A 397 -30.51 -8.41 17.69
N MET A 398 -29.62 -7.48 17.24
CA MET A 398 -28.83 -6.61 18.11
C MET A 398 -29.60 -5.32 18.40
N GLU A 399 -29.45 -4.75 19.60
CA GLU A 399 -30.10 -3.51 20.03
C GLU A 399 -29.27 -2.28 19.65
N ASN A 400 -27.97 -2.34 19.86
CA ASN A 400 -27.02 -1.24 19.61
C ASN A 400 -26.67 -1.13 18.11
N LYS A 401 -27.61 -0.67 17.31
CA LYS A 401 -27.51 -0.61 15.85
C LYS A 401 -26.35 0.31 15.38
N GLY A 402 -25.36 -0.26 14.71
CA GLY A 402 -24.22 0.49 14.14
C GLY A 402 -23.25 1.03 15.19
N LYS A 403 -23.20 0.45 16.40
CA LYS A 403 -22.42 0.93 17.54
C LYS A 403 -21.41 -0.11 18.03
N PHE A 404 -20.35 0.36 18.72
CA PHE A 404 -19.38 -0.52 19.36
C PHE A 404 -20.03 -1.50 20.33
N LEU A 405 -21.03 -1.07 21.07
CA LEU A 405 -21.73 -1.91 22.04
C LEU A 405 -22.45 -3.11 21.40
N ALA A 406 -22.71 -3.11 20.10
CA ALA A 406 -23.26 -4.30 19.42
C ALA A 406 -22.35 -5.53 19.58
N PHE A 407 -21.03 -5.35 19.73
CA PHE A 407 -20.10 -6.43 19.97
C PHE A 407 -20.15 -7.01 21.39
N THR A 408 -20.84 -6.37 22.32
CA THR A 408 -21.00 -6.84 23.70
C THR A 408 -22.27 -7.67 23.92
N GLU A 409 -23.16 -7.70 22.93
CA GLU A 409 -24.46 -8.36 23.03
C GLU A 409 -24.33 -9.87 22.84
N LYS A 410 -24.88 -10.63 23.79
CA LYS A 410 -24.85 -12.10 23.83
C LYS A 410 -26.21 -12.69 23.45
N GLY A 411 -26.20 -13.90 22.86
CA GLY A 411 -27.41 -14.63 22.55
C GLY A 411 -28.27 -14.02 21.45
N THR A 412 -27.75 -13.11 20.66
CA THR A 412 -28.50 -12.43 19.61
C THR A 412 -28.95 -13.39 18.52
N LYS A 413 -30.19 -13.20 18.04
CA LYS A 413 -30.81 -14.06 17.05
C LYS A 413 -31.50 -13.22 15.99
N GLY A 414 -31.28 -13.57 14.74
CA GLY A 414 -31.99 -13.02 13.61
C GLY A 414 -33.25 -13.79 13.24
N THR A 415 -33.58 -13.76 11.97
CA THR A 415 -34.71 -14.47 11.39
C THR A 415 -34.64 -15.98 11.72
N GLU A 416 -35.79 -16.59 11.97
CA GLU A 416 -35.90 -18.01 12.30
C GLU A 416 -35.14 -18.44 13.57
N GLY A 417 -34.84 -17.50 14.47
CA GLY A 417 -34.09 -17.79 15.69
C GLY A 417 -32.63 -18.19 15.47
N LYS A 418 -32.10 -17.95 14.29
CA LYS A 418 -30.68 -18.26 13.95
C LYS A 418 -29.75 -17.29 14.64
N ARG A 419 -28.64 -17.81 15.19
CA ARG A 419 -27.61 -17.06 15.90
C ARG A 419 -26.99 -15.95 14.99
N THR A 420 -26.79 -14.75 15.55
CA THR A 420 -26.17 -13.60 14.92
C THR A 420 -25.07 -13.02 15.84
N GLY A 421 -24.52 -11.88 15.52
CA GLY A 421 -23.61 -11.17 16.39
C GLY A 421 -22.30 -11.92 16.65
N VAL A 422 -21.65 -11.62 17.79
CA VAL A 422 -20.35 -12.20 18.16
C VAL A 422 -20.45 -13.72 18.36
N ASP A 423 -21.56 -14.21 18.88
CA ASP A 423 -21.78 -15.65 19.03
C ASP A 423 -21.76 -16.40 17.68
N TYR A 424 -22.19 -15.75 16.61
CA TYR A 424 -22.08 -16.32 15.27
C TYR A 424 -20.62 -16.32 14.78
N ILE A 425 -19.89 -15.21 14.94
CA ILE A 425 -18.49 -15.14 14.52
C ILE A 425 -17.65 -16.20 15.25
N LYS A 426 -17.87 -16.38 16.54
CA LYS A 426 -17.25 -17.45 17.33
C LYS A 426 -17.59 -18.83 16.78
N ASP A 427 -18.86 -19.08 16.46
CA ASP A 427 -19.34 -20.34 15.92
C ASP A 427 -18.82 -20.60 14.49
N LEU A 428 -18.56 -19.57 13.71
CA LEU A 428 -17.93 -19.66 12.38
C LEU A 428 -16.50 -20.23 12.49
N GLY A 429 -15.79 -19.92 13.57
CA GLY A 429 -14.49 -20.52 13.89
C GLY A 429 -13.30 -19.71 13.43
N VAL A 430 -13.48 -18.48 12.97
CA VAL A 430 -12.39 -17.52 12.67
C VAL A 430 -11.62 -17.17 13.94
N THR A 431 -10.40 -16.67 13.81
CA THR A 431 -9.51 -16.35 14.93
C THR A 431 -9.39 -14.87 15.19
N HIS A 432 -9.47 -14.06 14.14
CA HIS A 432 -9.35 -12.61 14.19
C HIS A 432 -10.56 -11.94 13.55
N VAL A 433 -11.03 -10.88 14.19
CA VAL A 433 -11.94 -9.90 13.61
C VAL A 433 -11.13 -8.67 13.25
N GLU A 434 -11.12 -8.30 11.97
CA GLU A 434 -10.54 -7.05 11.53
C GLU A 434 -11.61 -5.99 11.40
N LEU A 435 -11.48 -4.94 12.19
CA LEU A 435 -12.37 -3.80 12.14
C LEU A 435 -11.89 -2.80 11.10
N MET A 436 -12.68 -2.54 10.08
CA MET A 436 -12.49 -1.40 9.18
C MET A 436 -12.35 -0.12 10.00
N PRO A 437 -11.84 1.01 9.45
CA PRO A 437 -11.35 2.13 10.26
C PRO A 437 -12.27 2.53 11.43
N ILE A 438 -11.73 2.53 12.64
CA ILE A 438 -12.42 2.87 13.88
C ILE A 438 -11.89 4.15 14.54
N PHE A 439 -10.87 4.78 13.95
CA PHE A 439 -10.43 6.13 14.37
C PHE A 439 -11.41 7.21 13.85
N ASP A 440 -11.32 8.39 14.43
CA ASP A 440 -12.14 9.56 14.06
C ASP A 440 -11.86 10.02 12.61
N TYR A 441 -12.89 10.03 11.77
CA TYR A 441 -12.83 10.39 10.35
C TYR A 441 -13.84 11.47 9.98
N ALA A 442 -13.59 12.20 8.87
CA ALA A 442 -14.26 13.48 8.58
C ALA A 442 -15.63 13.38 7.92
N SER A 443 -16.02 12.23 7.37
CA SER A 443 -17.13 12.15 6.40
C SER A 443 -18.49 11.84 6.99
N VAL A 444 -18.62 11.76 8.31
CA VAL A 444 -19.87 11.52 9.03
C VAL A 444 -20.07 12.64 10.04
N ASP A 445 -21.22 13.29 10.01
CA ASP A 445 -21.63 14.24 11.06
C ASP A 445 -22.19 13.45 12.25
N GLU A 446 -21.40 13.33 13.31
CA GLU A 446 -21.75 12.61 14.54
C GLU A 446 -22.96 13.20 15.27
N THR A 447 -23.28 14.47 14.98
CA THR A 447 -24.41 15.18 15.60
C THR A 447 -25.71 15.04 14.82
N SER A 448 -25.66 14.47 13.62
CA SER A 448 -26.82 14.33 12.74
C SER A 448 -27.79 13.25 13.22
N SER A 449 -29.05 13.58 13.26
CA SER A 449 -30.14 12.61 13.47
C SER A 449 -30.40 11.75 12.22
N LYS A 450 -29.84 12.11 11.06
CA LYS A 450 -29.97 11.36 9.81
C LYS A 450 -28.87 10.32 9.72
N ALA A 451 -29.24 9.10 9.33
CA ALA A 451 -28.27 8.06 9.05
C ALA A 451 -27.28 8.50 7.97
N GLN A 452 -26.01 8.41 8.29
CA GLN A 452 -24.91 8.64 7.38
C GLN A 452 -24.00 7.43 7.37
N TYR A 453 -23.32 7.21 6.26
CA TYR A 453 -22.43 6.06 6.06
C TYR A 453 -21.13 6.47 5.40
N ASN A 454 -20.04 5.95 5.93
CA ASN A 454 -18.74 5.98 5.26
C ASN A 454 -17.93 4.79 5.77
N TRP A 455 -17.02 4.24 4.93
CA TRP A 455 -16.10 3.20 5.36
C TRP A 455 -15.05 3.68 6.38
N GLY A 456 -14.74 4.99 6.39
CA GLY A 456 -13.81 5.59 7.35
C GLY A 456 -12.40 5.86 6.81
N TYR A 457 -12.12 5.66 5.51
CA TYR A 457 -10.78 5.88 4.93
C TYR A 457 -10.47 7.35 4.64
N ASN A 458 -10.87 8.25 5.52
CA ASN A 458 -10.54 9.67 5.47
C ASN A 458 -10.28 10.24 6.88
N PRO A 459 -9.14 9.82 7.49
CA PRO A 459 -8.82 10.12 8.88
C PRO A 459 -8.74 11.62 9.15
N LYS A 460 -9.27 12.04 10.31
CA LYS A 460 -9.21 13.38 10.85
C LYS A 460 -8.34 13.44 12.11
N ASN A 461 -8.60 12.56 13.09
CA ASN A 461 -7.84 12.46 14.32
C ASN A 461 -7.45 10.99 14.59
N TYR A 462 -6.22 10.62 14.28
CA TYR A 462 -5.74 9.24 14.26
C TYR A 462 -5.79 8.48 15.58
N ASN A 463 -5.74 9.18 16.73
CA ASN A 463 -5.63 8.56 18.05
C ASN A 463 -6.93 8.59 18.86
N ALA A 464 -8.03 9.05 18.27
CA ALA A 464 -9.35 9.06 18.89
C ALA A 464 -10.27 8.07 18.20
N PRO A 465 -11.11 7.29 18.93
CA PRO A 465 -12.13 6.45 18.31
C PRO A 465 -13.21 7.27 17.61
N GLU A 466 -13.81 6.70 16.57
CA GLU A 466 -14.90 7.29 15.81
C GLU A 466 -16.15 7.49 16.67
N GLY A 467 -16.69 8.70 16.70
CA GLY A 467 -17.83 9.05 17.54
C GLY A 467 -19.16 8.55 17.02
N SER A 468 -19.34 8.36 15.71
CA SER A 468 -20.59 7.82 15.16
C SER A 468 -20.84 6.36 15.57
N TYR A 469 -19.80 5.64 16.02
CA TYR A 469 -19.92 4.30 16.58
C TYR A 469 -20.18 4.30 18.09
N SER A 470 -20.11 5.44 18.75
CA SER A 470 -20.45 5.60 20.17
C SER A 470 -21.94 5.86 20.38
N THR A 471 -22.47 5.46 21.52
CA THR A 471 -23.84 5.76 21.91
C THR A 471 -24.05 7.22 22.32
N ASP A 472 -22.98 7.89 22.77
CA ASP A 472 -22.97 9.31 23.11
C ASP A 472 -21.72 9.99 22.52
N PRO A 473 -21.79 10.58 21.33
CA PRO A 473 -20.66 11.30 20.71
C PRO A 473 -20.28 12.59 21.41
N TYR A 474 -21.15 13.16 22.25
CA TYR A 474 -20.93 14.41 22.96
C TYR A 474 -20.02 14.24 24.17
N ASN A 475 -20.02 13.05 24.78
CA ASN A 475 -19.16 12.70 25.89
C ASN A 475 -17.89 11.98 25.38
N PRO A 476 -16.72 12.63 25.41
CA PRO A 476 -15.48 12.10 24.80
C PRO A 476 -14.98 10.80 25.45
N SER A 477 -15.36 10.52 26.70
CA SER A 477 -14.96 9.29 27.41
C SER A 477 -15.78 8.07 26.96
N VAL A 478 -17.01 8.25 26.44
CA VAL A 478 -17.91 7.15 26.09
C VAL A 478 -17.37 6.36 24.88
N ARG A 479 -16.93 7.05 23.81
CA ARG A 479 -16.35 6.40 22.62
C ARG A 479 -15.15 5.50 22.95
N VAL A 480 -14.30 5.94 23.87
CA VAL A 480 -13.12 5.19 24.34
C VAL A 480 -13.55 3.96 25.14
N LYS A 481 -14.47 4.15 26.11
CA LYS A 481 -14.98 3.07 26.96
C LYS A 481 -15.68 1.99 26.15
N GLU A 482 -16.58 2.38 25.23
CA GLU A 482 -17.36 1.43 24.41
C GLU A 482 -16.48 0.62 23.45
N LEU A 483 -15.44 1.22 22.87
CA LEU A 483 -14.49 0.48 22.06
C LEU A 483 -13.69 -0.53 22.92
N LYS A 484 -13.24 -0.15 24.11
CA LYS A 484 -12.59 -1.11 25.04
C LYS A 484 -13.53 -2.26 25.40
N GLN A 485 -14.80 -1.97 25.65
CA GLN A 485 -15.81 -3.01 25.92
C GLN A 485 -16.02 -3.95 24.74
N ALA A 486 -16.05 -3.42 23.51
CA ALA A 486 -16.15 -4.20 22.30
C ALA A 486 -14.96 -5.15 22.12
N VAL A 487 -13.73 -4.64 22.29
CA VAL A 487 -12.49 -5.45 22.20
C VAL A 487 -12.49 -6.52 23.29
N GLN A 488 -12.79 -6.16 24.55
CA GLN A 488 -12.86 -7.13 25.65
C GLN A 488 -13.88 -8.24 25.37
N SER A 489 -15.06 -7.88 24.86
CA SER A 489 -16.08 -8.87 24.53
C SER A 489 -15.63 -9.83 23.41
N LEU A 490 -14.91 -9.35 22.41
CA LEU A 490 -14.33 -10.19 21.37
C LEU A 490 -13.29 -11.15 21.97
N HIS A 491 -12.40 -10.65 22.83
CA HIS A 491 -11.41 -11.46 23.54
C HIS A 491 -12.05 -12.54 24.42
N ASP A 492 -13.07 -12.19 25.19
CA ASP A 492 -13.85 -13.14 26.03
C ASP A 492 -14.49 -14.27 25.20
N ASN A 493 -14.71 -14.02 23.92
CA ASN A 493 -15.23 -15.02 22.97
C ASN A 493 -14.12 -15.75 22.22
N GLY A 494 -12.85 -15.55 22.56
CA GLY A 494 -11.70 -16.21 21.93
C GLY A 494 -11.33 -15.63 20.56
N LEU A 495 -11.77 -14.41 20.28
CA LEU A 495 -11.53 -13.70 19.01
C LEU A 495 -10.52 -12.57 19.25
N ARG A 496 -9.44 -12.55 18.47
CA ARG A 496 -8.49 -11.44 18.43
C ARG A 496 -9.03 -10.30 17.58
N VAL A 497 -8.51 -9.09 17.81
CA VAL A 497 -8.99 -7.87 17.14
C VAL A 497 -7.87 -7.18 16.38
N ASN A 498 -8.03 -7.06 15.08
CA ASN A 498 -7.19 -6.24 14.22
C ASN A 498 -7.89 -4.90 13.92
N MET A 499 -7.09 -3.86 13.76
CA MET A 499 -7.53 -2.54 13.32
C MET A 499 -7.00 -2.22 11.93
N ASP A 500 -7.88 -1.77 11.06
CA ASP A 500 -7.50 -1.18 9.78
C ASP A 500 -7.06 0.28 9.98
N VAL A 501 -5.86 0.61 9.54
CA VAL A 501 -5.21 1.91 9.75
C VAL A 501 -4.81 2.58 8.45
N VAL A 502 -5.06 3.88 8.36
CA VAL A 502 -4.87 4.69 7.15
C VAL A 502 -3.83 5.78 7.40
N TYR A 503 -2.54 5.41 7.43
CA TYR A 503 -1.45 6.38 7.66
C TYR A 503 -0.84 6.93 6.36
N ASN A 504 -1.43 6.62 5.22
CA ASN A 504 -0.95 7.08 3.92
C ASN A 504 -1.47 8.46 3.53
N HIS A 505 -2.63 8.91 4.04
CA HIS A 505 -3.22 10.23 3.78
C HIS A 505 -4.15 10.69 4.90
N MET A 506 -4.61 11.94 4.84
CA MET A 506 -5.68 12.50 5.67
C MET A 506 -6.82 13.03 4.79
N TYR A 507 -7.97 13.32 5.41
CA TYR A 507 -9.13 13.86 4.70
C TYR A 507 -8.84 15.19 3.94
N SER A 508 -7.87 15.96 4.39
CA SER A 508 -7.39 17.20 3.76
C SER A 508 -5.97 17.50 4.22
N SER A 509 -5.07 17.89 3.30
CA SER A 509 -3.75 18.40 3.67
C SER A 509 -3.84 19.83 4.21
N ASN A 510 -4.60 20.69 3.53
CA ASN A 510 -4.66 22.13 3.85
C ASN A 510 -5.33 22.39 5.20
N ASP A 511 -6.39 21.64 5.52
CA ASP A 511 -7.15 21.81 6.78
C ASP A 511 -6.72 20.81 7.86
N SER A 512 -5.69 20.02 7.61
CA SER A 512 -5.19 19.05 8.60
C SER A 512 -4.54 19.74 9.81
N ASN A 513 -4.69 19.11 10.96
CA ASN A 513 -4.02 19.53 12.19
C ASN A 513 -2.49 19.52 12.03
N PHE A 514 -1.94 18.60 11.27
CA PHE A 514 -0.52 18.52 10.97
C PHE A 514 0.00 19.77 10.24
N ASN A 515 -0.68 20.15 9.17
CA ASN A 515 -0.22 21.29 8.35
C ASN A 515 -0.47 22.64 9.05
N LYS A 516 -1.52 22.72 9.87
CA LYS A 516 -1.76 23.91 10.70
C LYS A 516 -0.66 24.12 11.74
N LEU A 517 -0.13 23.04 12.33
CA LEU A 517 0.92 23.09 13.34
C LEU A 517 2.32 23.22 12.73
N VAL A 518 2.61 22.47 11.65
CA VAL A 518 3.94 22.42 11.02
C VAL A 518 3.78 22.37 9.50
N PRO A 519 3.54 23.52 8.86
CA PRO A 519 3.36 23.59 7.41
C PRO A 519 4.57 22.99 6.67
N GLY A 520 4.29 22.17 5.64
CA GLY A 520 5.33 21.66 4.75
C GLY A 520 6.09 20.43 5.27
N TYR A 521 5.74 19.85 6.43
CA TYR A 521 6.50 18.74 7.03
C TYR A 521 5.86 17.35 6.86
N TYR A 522 4.58 17.23 7.19
CA TYR A 522 3.94 15.92 7.33
C TYR A 522 3.44 15.31 6.02
N PHE A 523 3.38 16.12 4.96
CA PHE A 523 2.94 15.67 3.64
C PHE A 523 4.06 15.70 2.62
N ARG A 524 3.95 14.89 1.58
CA ARG A 524 4.79 14.99 0.40
C ARG A 524 4.30 16.14 -0.47
N TYR A 525 5.24 16.91 -0.99
CA TYR A 525 4.98 18.05 -1.85
C TYR A 525 5.76 17.90 -3.16
N ASP A 526 5.17 18.36 -4.25
CA ASP A 526 5.85 18.54 -5.52
C ASP A 526 6.74 19.80 -5.50
N LYS A 527 7.38 20.08 -6.62
CA LYS A 527 8.32 21.22 -6.74
C LYS A 527 7.62 22.57 -6.58
N ASP A 528 6.32 22.64 -6.85
CA ASP A 528 5.52 23.87 -6.78
C ASP A 528 4.96 24.11 -5.38
N GLY A 529 5.22 23.17 -4.44
CA GLY A 529 4.73 23.24 -3.07
C GLY A 529 3.28 22.79 -2.91
N THR A 530 2.72 22.10 -3.91
CA THR A 530 1.40 21.48 -3.84
C THR A 530 1.55 20.07 -3.24
N ALA A 531 0.64 19.68 -2.35
CA ALA A 531 0.66 18.34 -1.79
C ALA A 531 0.48 17.30 -2.91
N THR A 532 1.33 16.26 -2.94
CA THR A 532 1.22 15.18 -3.93
C THR A 532 -0.04 14.37 -3.71
N ASN A 533 -0.62 13.83 -4.79
CA ASN A 533 -1.83 13.00 -4.75
C ASN A 533 -1.52 11.53 -5.07
N GLU A 534 -0.48 10.97 -4.46
CA GLU A 534 -0.06 9.58 -4.69
C GLU A 534 -1.09 8.58 -4.15
N SER A 535 -1.82 8.95 -3.10
CA SER A 535 -2.91 8.14 -2.53
C SER A 535 -4.19 8.12 -3.38
N GLY A 536 -4.37 9.09 -4.29
CA GLY A 536 -5.64 9.33 -4.98
C GLY A 536 -6.65 10.16 -4.18
N PHE A 537 -6.31 10.56 -2.93
CA PHE A 537 -7.20 11.28 -2.00
C PHE A 537 -6.76 12.74 -1.75
N GLY A 538 -5.96 13.31 -2.65
CA GLY A 538 -5.55 14.71 -2.63
C GLY A 538 -4.32 15.04 -1.79
N ASN A 539 -3.75 14.07 -1.07
CA ASN A 539 -2.52 14.24 -0.30
C ASN A 539 -1.86 12.90 0.02
N THR A 540 -0.57 12.94 0.39
CA THR A 540 0.18 11.76 0.82
C THR A 540 1.05 12.13 2.01
N ILE A 541 1.02 11.31 3.08
CA ILE A 541 1.85 11.50 4.28
C ILE A 541 3.32 11.18 3.95
N ALA A 542 4.23 12.05 4.38
CA ALA A 542 5.67 11.88 4.26
C ALA A 542 6.21 11.07 5.45
N CYS A 543 5.89 9.77 5.47
CA CYS A 543 6.29 8.86 6.57
C CYS A 543 7.81 8.68 6.69
N GLU A 544 8.57 9.03 5.66
CA GLU A 544 10.02 9.07 5.64
C GLU A 544 10.61 10.17 6.54
N ASN A 545 9.85 11.24 6.86
CA ASN A 545 10.27 12.28 7.79
C ASN A 545 10.21 11.77 9.24
N ALA A 546 11.24 12.05 10.04
CA ALA A 546 11.44 11.40 11.33
C ALA A 546 10.29 11.61 12.33
N MET A 547 9.74 12.84 12.45
CA MET A 547 8.61 13.11 13.34
C MET A 547 7.28 12.57 12.79
N ALA A 548 7.11 12.45 11.47
CA ALA A 548 5.95 11.79 10.89
C ALA A 548 5.99 10.28 11.15
N ARG A 549 7.16 9.63 10.94
CA ARG A 549 7.40 8.24 11.34
C ARG A 549 7.15 8.02 12.81
N LYS A 550 7.74 8.88 13.67
CA LYS A 550 7.51 8.81 15.12
C LYS A 550 6.03 8.86 15.45
N PHE A 551 5.27 9.77 14.85
CA PHE A 551 3.82 9.88 15.07
C PHE A 551 3.10 8.56 14.71
N ILE A 552 3.40 7.98 13.54
CA ILE A 552 2.79 6.72 13.10
C ILE A 552 3.13 5.58 14.08
N VAL A 553 4.41 5.45 14.45
CA VAL A 553 4.87 4.42 15.40
C VAL A 553 4.21 4.61 16.78
N ASP A 554 4.17 5.83 17.29
CA ASP A 554 3.54 6.15 18.60
C ASP A 554 2.04 5.86 18.58
N SER A 555 1.37 6.18 17.45
CA SER A 555 -0.06 5.94 17.25
C SER A 555 -0.37 4.43 17.25
N VAL A 556 0.36 3.64 16.46
CA VAL A 556 0.19 2.17 16.43
C VAL A 556 0.45 1.56 17.81
N MET A 557 1.51 1.99 18.50
CA MET A 557 1.84 1.53 19.86
C MET A 557 0.77 1.93 20.89
N TYR A 558 0.15 3.10 20.74
CA TYR A 558 -0.97 3.53 21.57
C TYR A 558 -2.18 2.61 21.39
N TRP A 559 -2.60 2.38 20.15
CA TRP A 559 -3.72 1.48 19.84
C TRP A 559 -3.48 0.06 20.35
N ALA A 560 -2.27 -0.47 20.17
CA ALA A 560 -1.91 -1.80 20.65
C ALA A 560 -1.98 -1.93 22.17
N LYS A 561 -1.54 -0.89 22.91
CA LYS A 561 -1.48 -0.92 24.38
C LYS A 561 -2.80 -0.54 25.03
N GLU A 562 -3.39 0.58 24.58
CA GLU A 562 -4.57 1.16 25.25
C GLU A 562 -5.84 0.35 24.97
N TYR A 563 -5.97 -0.19 23.77
CA TYR A 563 -7.13 -0.99 23.35
C TYR A 563 -6.83 -2.50 23.28
N ASN A 564 -5.62 -2.91 23.69
CA ASN A 564 -5.22 -4.31 23.70
C ASN A 564 -5.37 -5.01 22.32
N LEU A 565 -5.10 -4.28 21.23
CA LEU A 565 -5.28 -4.79 19.87
C LEU A 565 -4.24 -5.86 19.49
N ASP A 566 -4.67 -6.79 18.64
CA ASP A 566 -3.92 -7.99 18.25
C ASP A 566 -3.32 -7.92 16.84
N GLY A 567 -3.64 -6.89 16.09
CA GLY A 567 -3.09 -6.73 14.75
C GLY A 567 -3.48 -5.40 14.10
N PHE A 568 -2.78 -5.11 13.00
CA PHE A 568 -2.98 -3.91 12.19
C PHE A 568 -2.93 -4.26 10.71
N ARG A 569 -3.94 -3.80 9.97
CA ARG A 569 -3.95 -3.79 8.50
C ARG A 569 -3.64 -2.38 8.02
N PHE A 570 -2.58 -2.22 7.23
CA PHE A 570 -2.18 -0.93 6.69
C PHE A 570 -2.78 -0.72 5.30
N ASP A 571 -3.69 0.23 5.22
CA ASP A 571 -4.27 0.70 3.97
C ASP A 571 -3.18 1.30 3.08
N LEU A 572 -3.20 0.99 1.76
CA LEU A 572 -2.23 1.44 0.77
C LEU A 572 -0.78 1.41 1.29
N MET A 573 -0.39 0.33 1.95
CA MET A 573 0.94 0.20 2.60
C MET A 573 2.09 0.46 1.63
N GLY A 574 1.90 0.24 0.32
CA GLY A 574 2.89 0.53 -0.72
C GLY A 574 3.28 2.01 -0.84
N LEU A 575 2.53 2.94 -0.24
CA LEU A 575 2.86 4.36 -0.14
C LEU A 575 3.74 4.69 1.08
N LEU A 576 3.88 3.75 2.02
CA LEU A 576 4.75 3.89 3.19
C LEU A 576 6.17 3.39 2.88
N ASP A 577 7.14 3.87 3.65
CA ASP A 577 8.52 3.42 3.53
C ASP A 577 8.81 2.19 4.41
N ILE A 578 9.78 1.36 3.97
CA ILE A 578 10.20 0.14 4.66
C ILE A 578 10.68 0.42 6.07
N ASN A 579 11.38 1.55 6.30
CA ASN A 579 11.93 1.86 7.62
C ASN A 579 10.82 2.11 8.64
N THR A 580 9.76 2.83 8.24
CA THR A 580 8.57 3.03 9.08
C THR A 580 7.92 1.69 9.42
N MET A 581 7.69 0.83 8.43
CA MET A 581 7.04 -0.45 8.65
C MET A 581 7.87 -1.42 9.51
N THR A 582 9.18 -1.46 9.28
CA THR A 582 10.09 -2.32 10.07
C THR A 582 10.27 -1.80 11.50
N GLU A 583 10.24 -0.49 11.71
CA GLU A 583 10.26 0.09 13.06
C GLU A 583 8.97 -0.26 13.83
N ILE A 584 7.80 -0.15 13.20
CA ILE A 584 6.52 -0.62 13.76
C ILE A 584 6.62 -2.09 14.14
N ARG A 585 7.08 -2.97 13.22
CA ARG A 585 7.23 -4.40 13.51
C ARG A 585 8.13 -4.66 14.70
N LYS A 586 9.27 -3.97 14.76
CA LYS A 586 10.22 -4.09 15.87
C LYS A 586 9.57 -3.70 17.20
N LYS A 587 8.89 -2.56 17.26
CA LYS A 587 8.24 -2.05 18.49
C LYS A 587 7.09 -2.96 18.93
N LEU A 588 6.23 -3.39 18.02
CA LEU A 588 5.14 -4.31 18.34
C LEU A 588 5.66 -5.69 18.76
N SER A 589 6.73 -6.22 18.13
CA SER A 589 7.35 -7.48 18.55
C SER A 589 7.95 -7.41 19.95
N SER A 590 8.44 -6.23 20.39
CA SER A 590 8.92 -6.03 21.75
C SER A 590 7.79 -5.92 22.78
N LEU A 591 6.58 -5.56 22.34
CA LEU A 591 5.37 -5.56 23.17
C LEU A 591 4.76 -6.97 23.24
N ASP A 592 4.47 -7.54 22.08
CA ASP A 592 3.90 -8.87 21.89
C ASP A 592 4.21 -9.36 20.48
N PRO A 593 5.05 -10.40 20.30
CA PRO A 593 5.43 -10.91 19.00
C PRO A 593 4.26 -11.55 18.22
N SER A 594 3.15 -11.89 18.90
CA SER A 594 1.94 -12.44 18.28
C SER A 594 1.05 -11.40 17.61
N ILE A 595 1.34 -10.10 17.76
CA ILE A 595 0.59 -9.05 17.07
C ILE A 595 0.84 -9.13 15.55
N LEU A 596 -0.23 -9.29 14.80
CA LEU A 596 -0.20 -9.40 13.35
C LEU A 596 -0.01 -8.03 12.68
N ILE A 597 0.84 -7.96 11.67
CA ILE A 597 0.93 -6.80 10.77
C ILE A 597 0.71 -7.28 9.35
N MET A 598 -0.22 -6.63 8.67
CA MET A 598 -0.45 -6.87 7.25
C MET A 598 -0.82 -5.58 6.53
N GLY A 599 -0.76 -5.58 5.22
CA GLY A 599 -1.16 -4.40 4.46
C GLY A 599 -1.17 -4.60 2.95
N GLU A 600 -1.72 -3.60 2.27
CA GLU A 600 -1.77 -3.53 0.82
C GLU A 600 -0.43 -3.07 0.27
N GLY A 601 0.43 -4.03 -0.05
CA GLY A 601 1.76 -3.77 -0.60
C GLY A 601 1.79 -3.61 -2.11
N LEU A 602 0.77 -2.98 -2.71
CA LEU A 602 0.72 -2.72 -4.15
C LEU A 602 1.75 -1.66 -4.54
N ASP A 603 2.39 -1.82 -5.71
CA ASP A 603 3.35 -0.84 -6.22
C ASP A 603 2.60 0.30 -6.92
N MET A 604 2.36 1.35 -6.17
CA MET A 604 1.72 2.58 -6.64
C MET A 604 2.76 3.62 -7.05
N GLY A 605 2.39 4.52 -7.96
CA GLY A 605 3.22 5.69 -8.30
C GLY A 605 3.44 6.56 -7.07
N THR A 606 4.69 6.75 -6.65
CA THR A 606 5.05 7.59 -5.49
C THR A 606 6.45 8.16 -5.68
N THR A 607 6.72 9.28 -5.03
CA THR A 607 8.04 9.93 -5.00
C THR A 607 9.11 9.14 -4.23
N LEU A 608 8.73 8.13 -3.45
CA LEU A 608 9.68 7.23 -2.81
C LEU A 608 10.46 6.41 -3.84
N LEU A 609 11.74 6.15 -3.58
CA LEU A 609 12.55 5.23 -4.36
C LEU A 609 11.94 3.83 -4.34
N SER A 610 11.98 3.13 -5.47
CA SER A 610 11.36 1.80 -5.63
C SER A 610 11.80 0.77 -4.58
N ASP A 611 13.05 0.84 -4.11
CA ASP A 611 13.63 -0.06 -3.12
C ASP A 611 13.35 0.36 -1.66
N ALA A 612 12.78 1.55 -1.45
CA ALA A 612 12.36 2.07 -0.15
C ALA A 612 10.86 1.83 0.14
N LYS A 613 10.05 1.48 -0.86
CA LYS A 613 8.61 1.28 -0.73
C LYS A 613 8.26 -0.01 0.00
N ALA A 614 7.24 0.02 0.86
CA ALA A 614 6.73 -1.16 1.55
C ALA A 614 5.80 -1.99 0.64
N THR A 615 6.34 -2.48 -0.48
CA THR A 615 5.59 -3.22 -1.51
C THR A 615 5.89 -4.72 -1.48
N GLN A 616 5.04 -5.49 -2.17
CA GLN A 616 5.23 -6.92 -2.43
C GLN A 616 6.63 -7.22 -3.01
N LYS A 617 7.12 -6.39 -3.92
CA LYS A 617 8.45 -6.52 -4.53
C LYS A 617 9.58 -6.48 -3.48
N ASN A 618 9.37 -5.77 -2.40
CA ASN A 618 10.31 -5.62 -1.29
C ASN A 618 9.96 -6.48 -0.07
N ALA A 619 9.05 -7.44 -0.19
CA ALA A 619 8.56 -8.27 0.91
C ALA A 619 9.69 -8.94 1.72
N SER A 620 10.76 -9.39 1.05
CA SER A 620 11.93 -10.00 1.70
C SER A 620 12.71 -9.04 2.63
N LYS A 621 12.53 -7.70 2.46
CA LYS A 621 13.12 -6.68 3.34
C LYS A 621 12.27 -6.42 4.59
N MET A 622 11.05 -6.98 4.64
CA MET A 622 10.06 -6.75 5.69
C MET A 622 9.61 -8.06 6.36
N PRO A 623 10.51 -8.84 6.96
CA PRO A 623 10.12 -10.08 7.63
C PRO A 623 9.11 -9.82 8.76
N GLY A 624 8.10 -10.70 8.87
CA GLY A 624 7.04 -10.58 9.87
C GLY A 624 5.97 -9.53 9.54
N ILE A 625 5.93 -9.04 8.30
CA ILE A 625 4.87 -8.18 7.75
C ILE A 625 4.25 -8.92 6.57
N SER A 626 2.94 -9.15 6.64
CA SER A 626 2.17 -9.88 5.64
C SER A 626 1.58 -8.92 4.61
N LEU A 627 1.42 -9.40 3.37
CA LEU A 627 0.94 -8.59 2.25
C LEU A 627 -0.22 -9.28 1.57
N PHE A 628 -1.23 -8.54 1.20
CA PHE A 628 -2.36 -9.04 0.43
C PHE A 628 -1.90 -9.59 -0.91
N ASN A 629 -2.32 -10.82 -1.23
CA ASN A 629 -1.91 -11.54 -2.44
C ASN A 629 -2.95 -11.34 -3.55
N ASP A 630 -2.77 -10.32 -4.34
CA ASP A 630 -3.64 -10.01 -5.48
C ASP A 630 -3.50 -11.04 -6.63
N ILE A 631 -2.38 -11.77 -6.72
CA ILE A 631 -2.17 -12.80 -7.74
C ILE A 631 -3.20 -13.92 -7.59
N ILE A 632 -3.40 -14.43 -6.35
CA ILE A 632 -4.40 -15.48 -6.11
C ILE A 632 -5.81 -14.94 -6.23
N ARG A 633 -6.09 -13.73 -5.75
CA ARG A 633 -7.39 -13.06 -5.90
C ARG A 633 -7.82 -13.00 -7.36
N ASP A 634 -6.96 -12.43 -8.20
CA ASP A 634 -7.24 -12.23 -9.63
C ASP A 634 -7.17 -13.56 -10.39
N GLY A 635 -6.33 -14.49 -9.96
CA GLY A 635 -6.30 -15.86 -10.48
C GLY A 635 -7.63 -16.59 -10.26
N ILE A 636 -8.24 -16.45 -9.08
CA ILE A 636 -9.51 -17.10 -8.74
C ILE A 636 -10.69 -16.48 -9.49
N LYS A 637 -10.94 -15.16 -9.30
CA LYS A 637 -12.18 -14.49 -9.77
C LYS A 637 -12.02 -13.56 -10.97
N GLY A 638 -10.79 -13.35 -11.45
CA GLY A 638 -10.45 -12.37 -12.46
C GLY A 638 -10.12 -11.00 -11.90
N SER A 639 -9.45 -10.17 -12.70
CA SER A 639 -9.01 -8.84 -12.31
C SER A 639 -10.14 -8.00 -11.72
N VAL A 640 -9.84 -7.28 -10.65
CA VAL A 640 -10.78 -6.33 -10.03
C VAL A 640 -10.90 -5.03 -10.80
N LEU A 641 -9.91 -4.70 -11.64
CA LEU A 641 -9.92 -3.51 -12.50
C LEU A 641 -10.91 -3.63 -13.66
N ASP A 642 -11.30 -4.85 -14.01
CA ASP A 642 -12.35 -5.13 -15.00
C ASP A 642 -13.44 -5.98 -14.35
N ALA A 643 -14.63 -5.42 -14.16
CA ALA A 643 -15.77 -6.10 -13.54
C ALA A 643 -16.20 -7.36 -14.28
N LYS A 644 -15.91 -7.48 -15.59
CA LYS A 644 -16.24 -8.63 -16.45
C LYS A 644 -15.10 -9.62 -16.63
N ALA A 645 -13.89 -9.30 -16.16
CA ALA A 645 -12.76 -10.22 -16.23
C ALA A 645 -13.05 -11.50 -15.46
N LYS A 646 -12.75 -12.64 -16.05
CA LYS A 646 -12.90 -13.96 -15.47
C LYS A 646 -11.56 -14.47 -14.93
N GLY A 647 -11.61 -15.36 -13.95
CA GLY A 647 -10.51 -16.13 -13.44
C GLY A 647 -10.77 -17.63 -13.52
N PHE A 648 -10.04 -18.40 -12.76
CA PHE A 648 -10.09 -19.86 -12.74
C PHE A 648 -11.50 -20.40 -12.48
N VAL A 649 -12.16 -19.96 -11.40
CA VAL A 649 -13.44 -20.56 -10.98
C VAL A 649 -14.61 -20.19 -11.89
N ASN A 650 -14.52 -19.10 -12.63
CA ASN A 650 -15.63 -18.55 -13.45
C ASN A 650 -15.37 -18.59 -14.95
N GLY A 651 -14.41 -19.43 -15.38
CA GLY A 651 -14.29 -19.90 -16.74
C GLY A 651 -13.21 -19.27 -17.61
N LYS A 652 -12.13 -18.76 -17.02
CA LYS A 652 -10.91 -18.38 -17.73
C LYS A 652 -9.91 -19.54 -17.70
N SER A 653 -9.45 -19.96 -18.88
CA SER A 653 -8.44 -21.00 -19.02
C SER A 653 -7.03 -20.44 -18.77
N TYR A 654 -6.10 -21.34 -18.40
CA TYR A 654 -4.67 -21.06 -18.19
C TYR A 654 -4.39 -20.13 -16.96
N GLU A 655 -5.23 -20.21 -15.94
CA GLU A 655 -5.00 -19.50 -14.66
C GLU A 655 -4.36 -20.42 -13.59
N GLU A 656 -4.08 -21.68 -13.90
CA GLU A 656 -3.58 -22.71 -12.97
C GLU A 656 -2.32 -22.24 -12.22
N THR A 657 -1.35 -21.66 -12.92
CA THR A 657 -0.11 -21.18 -12.31
C THR A 657 -0.35 -20.06 -11.29
N LYS A 658 -1.36 -19.20 -11.47
CA LYS A 658 -1.70 -18.19 -10.46
C LYS A 658 -2.29 -18.82 -9.21
N ILE A 659 -3.11 -19.87 -9.39
CA ILE A 659 -3.66 -20.64 -8.27
C ILE A 659 -2.54 -21.35 -7.53
N GLU A 660 -1.62 -22.01 -8.24
CA GLU A 660 -0.44 -22.68 -7.68
C GLU A 660 0.45 -21.74 -6.87
N LYS A 661 0.69 -20.50 -7.37
CA LYS A 661 1.40 -19.44 -6.64
C LYS A 661 0.75 -19.08 -5.31
N GLY A 662 -0.57 -19.02 -5.28
CA GLY A 662 -1.34 -18.77 -4.07
C GLY A 662 -1.31 -19.96 -3.11
N ILE A 663 -1.47 -21.19 -3.64
CA ILE A 663 -1.46 -22.43 -2.83
C ILE A 663 -0.16 -22.55 -2.02
N VAL A 664 0.97 -22.21 -2.59
CA VAL A 664 2.26 -22.26 -1.89
C VAL A 664 2.54 -21.04 -0.99
N GLY A 665 1.55 -20.15 -0.78
CA GLY A 665 1.72 -18.97 0.07
C GLY A 665 2.70 -17.95 -0.50
N GLY A 666 2.76 -17.78 -1.82
CA GLY A 666 3.56 -16.75 -2.49
C GLY A 666 5.07 -16.96 -2.44
N ILE A 667 5.57 -18.11 -1.98
CA ILE A 667 7.00 -18.39 -1.91
C ILE A 667 7.61 -18.67 -3.30
N ASP A 668 8.92 -18.56 -3.42
CA ASP A 668 9.68 -19.07 -4.58
C ASP A 668 9.74 -20.61 -4.50
N TYR A 669 8.69 -21.28 -5.02
CA TYR A 669 8.56 -22.73 -4.97
C TYR A 669 9.39 -23.43 -6.07
N SER A 670 9.27 -22.97 -7.30
CA SER A 670 10.00 -23.44 -8.49
C SER A 670 10.31 -22.29 -9.44
N ASN A 671 10.95 -22.58 -10.59
CA ASN A 671 11.21 -21.56 -11.61
C ASN A 671 9.94 -20.89 -12.16
N ASP A 672 8.84 -21.65 -12.27
CA ASP A 672 7.57 -21.19 -12.83
C ASP A 672 6.61 -20.68 -11.73
N ILE A 673 6.73 -21.25 -10.52
CA ILE A 673 5.91 -20.92 -9.36
C ILE A 673 6.74 -20.07 -8.39
N LYS A 674 6.78 -18.77 -8.64
CA LYS A 674 7.44 -17.77 -7.80
C LYS A 674 6.69 -16.44 -7.88
N THR A 675 6.78 -15.60 -6.85
CA THR A 675 6.10 -14.31 -6.76
C THR A 675 7.04 -13.18 -6.34
N TRP A 676 7.18 -12.96 -5.05
CA TRP A 676 7.83 -11.79 -4.47
C TRP A 676 9.27 -12.03 -3.99
N GLY A 677 9.86 -13.17 -4.37
CA GLY A 677 11.21 -13.55 -3.97
C GLY A 677 11.23 -14.47 -2.75
N LYS A 678 12.35 -14.52 -2.05
CA LYS A 678 12.55 -15.39 -0.88
C LYS A 678 11.80 -14.85 0.34
N ILE A 679 10.55 -15.26 0.49
CA ILE A 679 9.67 -14.90 1.61
C ILE A 679 9.21 -16.12 2.39
N SER A 680 8.69 -15.90 3.60
CA SER A 680 7.92 -16.89 4.35
C SER A 680 6.48 -16.95 3.82
N PRO A 681 5.82 -18.11 3.83
CA PRO A 681 4.39 -18.21 3.52
C PRO A 681 3.52 -17.33 4.43
N LEU A 682 4.00 -17.01 5.63
CA LEU A 682 3.36 -16.08 6.57
C LEU A 682 3.27 -14.64 6.06
N GLN A 683 4.03 -14.31 5.01
CA GLN A 683 3.96 -12.98 4.39
C GLN A 683 2.88 -12.89 3.31
N SER A 684 2.15 -13.96 3.03
CA SER A 684 1.05 -13.98 2.05
C SER A 684 -0.30 -14.02 2.75
N VAL A 685 -1.11 -12.95 2.58
CA VAL A 685 -2.52 -12.92 2.95
C VAL A 685 -3.33 -13.32 1.73
N ASN A 686 -3.90 -14.51 1.74
CA ASN A 686 -4.68 -15.06 0.64
C ASN A 686 -6.16 -14.71 0.81
N TYR A 687 -6.76 -14.13 -0.21
CA TYR A 687 -8.14 -13.67 -0.19
C TYR A 687 -8.77 -13.74 -1.58
N VAL A 688 -10.07 -13.68 -1.64
CA VAL A 688 -10.82 -13.54 -2.89
C VAL A 688 -11.76 -12.34 -2.85
N GLU A 689 -12.13 -11.88 -1.65
CA GLU A 689 -13.04 -10.77 -1.41
C GLU A 689 -12.56 -9.91 -0.23
N THR A 690 -12.72 -8.59 -0.34
CA THR A 690 -12.58 -7.57 0.71
C THR A 690 -13.72 -6.58 0.58
N HIS A 691 -13.76 -5.54 1.43
CA HIS A 691 -14.72 -4.44 1.30
C HIS A 691 -14.62 -3.72 -0.05
N ASP A 692 -13.42 -3.68 -0.65
CA ASP A 692 -13.16 -3.09 -1.95
C ASP A 692 -13.66 -3.92 -3.11
N ASN A 693 -14.09 -3.24 -4.17
CA ASN A 693 -14.56 -3.83 -5.41
C ASN A 693 -15.86 -4.67 -5.24
N ASN A 694 -16.15 -5.54 -6.20
CA ASN A 694 -17.33 -6.39 -6.13
C ASN A 694 -17.12 -7.53 -5.13
N THR A 695 -18.18 -7.86 -4.35
CA THR A 695 -18.21 -9.13 -3.62
C THR A 695 -17.99 -10.29 -4.57
N LEU A 696 -17.55 -11.42 -4.09
CA LEU A 696 -17.37 -12.61 -4.93
C LEU A 696 -18.69 -12.99 -5.62
N TRP A 697 -19.80 -12.96 -4.88
CA TRP A 697 -21.11 -13.26 -5.43
C TRP A 697 -21.51 -12.28 -6.54
N ASP A 698 -21.33 -10.96 -6.33
CA ASP A 698 -21.63 -9.96 -7.35
C ASP A 698 -20.72 -10.11 -8.58
N LYS A 699 -19.42 -10.42 -8.37
CA LYS A 699 -18.48 -10.69 -9.46
C LYS A 699 -18.93 -11.87 -10.31
N LEU A 700 -19.39 -12.97 -9.69
CA LEU A 700 -19.91 -14.14 -10.38
C LEU A 700 -21.18 -13.82 -11.15
N LEU A 701 -22.07 -13.00 -10.62
CA LEU A 701 -23.26 -12.51 -11.32
C LEU A 701 -22.90 -11.70 -12.57
N LEU A 702 -21.89 -10.83 -12.47
CA LEU A 702 -21.43 -9.98 -13.57
C LEU A 702 -20.70 -10.77 -14.68
N THR A 703 -19.87 -11.73 -14.30
CA THR A 703 -19.04 -12.50 -15.26
C THR A 703 -19.78 -13.66 -15.88
N ASN A 704 -20.75 -14.21 -15.16
CA ASN A 704 -21.51 -15.41 -15.55
C ASN A 704 -23.04 -15.17 -15.49
N PRO A 705 -23.58 -14.15 -16.17
CA PRO A 705 -25.00 -13.78 -16.06
C PRO A 705 -25.96 -14.83 -16.62
N LYS A 706 -25.49 -15.71 -17.49
CA LYS A 706 -26.32 -16.78 -18.09
C LYS A 706 -26.37 -18.05 -17.25
N ASP A 707 -25.48 -18.20 -16.27
CA ASP A 707 -25.48 -19.34 -15.37
C ASP A 707 -26.59 -19.15 -14.31
N ASP A 708 -27.16 -20.25 -13.84
CA ASP A 708 -28.08 -20.24 -12.71
C ASP A 708 -27.33 -20.02 -11.38
N ASN A 709 -28.07 -19.86 -10.30
CA ASN A 709 -27.48 -19.63 -8.98
C ASN A 709 -26.77 -20.88 -8.43
N GLU A 710 -27.17 -22.08 -8.83
CA GLU A 710 -26.52 -23.31 -8.40
C GLU A 710 -25.11 -23.45 -8.95
N ILE A 711 -24.94 -23.14 -10.24
CA ILE A 711 -23.62 -23.10 -10.89
C ILE A 711 -22.71 -22.04 -10.25
N ARG A 712 -23.25 -20.82 -10.00
CA ARG A 712 -22.48 -19.76 -9.32
C ARG A 712 -22.12 -20.15 -7.87
N LEU A 713 -23.00 -20.86 -7.18
CA LEU A 713 -22.74 -21.37 -5.84
C LEU A 713 -21.59 -22.38 -5.82
N LYS A 714 -21.51 -23.28 -6.84
CA LYS A 714 -20.38 -24.19 -7.00
C LYS A 714 -19.07 -23.43 -7.22
N MET A 715 -19.09 -22.39 -8.08
CA MET A 715 -17.93 -21.52 -8.29
C MET A 715 -17.51 -20.80 -7.00
N HIS A 716 -18.47 -20.33 -6.20
CA HIS A 716 -18.23 -19.67 -4.92
C HIS A 716 -17.57 -20.63 -3.92
N LYS A 717 -18.14 -21.80 -3.70
CA LYS A 717 -17.57 -22.83 -2.83
C LYS A 717 -16.17 -23.28 -3.28
N LEU A 718 -15.94 -23.36 -4.57
CA LEU A 718 -14.61 -23.67 -5.14
C LEU A 718 -13.59 -22.58 -4.79
N ALA A 719 -13.97 -21.30 -4.89
CA ALA A 719 -13.12 -20.18 -4.52
C ALA A 719 -12.75 -20.20 -3.03
N ASP A 720 -13.73 -20.43 -2.15
CA ASP A 720 -13.53 -20.53 -0.69
C ASP A 720 -12.60 -21.70 -0.34
N SER A 721 -12.76 -22.83 -1.04
CA SER A 721 -11.93 -24.02 -0.84
C SER A 721 -10.47 -23.75 -1.22
N ILE A 722 -10.21 -23.04 -2.33
CA ILE A 722 -8.85 -22.66 -2.74
C ILE A 722 -8.19 -21.84 -1.64
N ILE A 723 -8.87 -20.82 -1.10
CA ILE A 723 -8.30 -19.96 -0.06
C ILE A 723 -8.01 -20.74 1.23
N LEU A 724 -8.98 -21.54 1.71
CA LEU A 724 -8.87 -22.21 3.03
C LEU A 724 -7.94 -23.41 3.03
N THR A 725 -7.60 -23.98 1.88
CA THR A 725 -6.63 -25.08 1.79
C THR A 725 -5.23 -24.64 1.29
N SER A 726 -5.07 -23.36 0.94
CA SER A 726 -3.77 -22.78 0.58
C SER A 726 -2.89 -22.52 1.81
N GLN A 727 -1.56 -22.57 1.63
CA GLN A 727 -0.60 -22.04 2.61
C GLN A 727 -0.71 -20.51 2.72
N GLY A 728 -0.23 -19.90 3.80
CA GLY A 728 -0.38 -18.48 4.08
C GLY A 728 -1.57 -18.18 4.98
N ILE A 729 -1.97 -16.92 5.10
CA ILE A 729 -3.00 -16.43 6.00
C ILE A 729 -4.30 -16.21 5.21
N PRO A 730 -5.39 -16.92 5.48
CA PRO A 730 -6.67 -16.69 4.81
C PRO A 730 -7.41 -15.48 5.39
N PHE A 731 -8.02 -14.70 4.50
CA PHE A 731 -8.74 -13.48 4.80
C PHE A 731 -10.08 -13.45 4.05
N PHE A 732 -11.15 -13.02 4.73
CA PHE A 732 -12.51 -13.01 4.23
C PHE A 732 -13.26 -11.75 4.62
N GLN A 733 -14.06 -11.20 3.72
CA GLN A 733 -15.03 -10.17 4.06
C GLN A 733 -16.25 -10.79 4.76
N ALA A 734 -16.75 -10.14 5.80
CA ALA A 734 -17.96 -10.56 6.50
C ALA A 734 -19.15 -10.71 5.54
N GLY A 735 -19.74 -11.88 5.55
CA GLY A 735 -20.86 -12.23 4.66
C GLY A 735 -20.47 -12.99 3.41
N GLN A 736 -19.20 -13.14 3.09
CA GLN A 736 -18.75 -13.97 1.97
C GLN A 736 -19.32 -15.38 2.11
N GLU A 737 -19.28 -15.95 3.30
CA GLU A 737 -19.74 -17.30 3.61
C GLU A 737 -21.25 -17.52 3.45
N PHE A 738 -22.03 -16.43 3.33
CA PHE A 738 -23.47 -16.49 3.05
C PHE A 738 -23.91 -15.67 1.83
N LEU A 739 -23.00 -15.50 0.87
CA LEU A 739 -23.25 -14.90 -0.45
C LEU A 739 -23.68 -13.43 -0.36
N ARG A 740 -22.97 -12.64 0.44
CA ARG A 740 -23.20 -11.19 0.55
C ARG A 740 -23.20 -10.55 -0.82
N THR A 741 -24.18 -9.66 -1.05
CA THR A 741 -24.27 -8.84 -2.25
C THR A 741 -24.34 -7.36 -1.87
N LYS A 742 -23.72 -6.53 -2.67
CA LYS A 742 -23.86 -5.08 -2.66
C LYS A 742 -24.61 -4.59 -3.91
N GLY A 743 -25.37 -5.49 -4.56
CA GLY A 743 -26.12 -5.19 -5.78
C GLY A 743 -25.23 -4.84 -6.98
N GLY A 744 -24.01 -5.37 -7.03
CA GLY A 744 -23.03 -5.07 -8.07
C GLY A 744 -22.29 -3.75 -7.88
N ASN A 745 -22.51 -3.03 -6.77
CA ASN A 745 -21.79 -1.80 -6.46
C ASN A 745 -20.34 -2.13 -6.04
N SER A 746 -19.38 -1.78 -6.88
CA SER A 746 -17.96 -2.04 -6.67
C SER A 746 -17.28 -0.99 -5.79
N ASN A 747 -17.92 0.16 -5.52
CA ASN A 747 -17.36 1.23 -4.69
C ASN A 747 -18.46 1.82 -3.78
N SER A 748 -18.76 1.10 -2.71
CA SER A 748 -19.89 1.40 -1.82
C SER A 748 -19.51 2.25 -0.60
N TYR A 749 -18.34 2.91 -0.59
CA TYR A 749 -17.76 3.59 0.57
C TYR A 749 -18.67 4.63 1.24
N LYS A 750 -19.56 5.27 0.48
CA LYS A 750 -20.55 6.24 0.97
C LYS A 750 -21.99 5.85 0.59
N SER A 751 -22.22 4.62 0.18
CA SER A 751 -23.57 4.10 -0.07
C SER A 751 -24.31 3.92 1.25
N ASN A 752 -25.63 3.92 1.20
CA ASN A 752 -26.44 3.79 2.40
C ASN A 752 -26.40 2.37 3.01
N ASP A 753 -27.02 2.24 4.19
CA ASP A 753 -27.11 0.96 4.91
C ASP A 753 -27.75 -0.17 4.10
N ALA A 754 -28.67 0.14 3.19
CA ALA A 754 -29.34 -0.88 2.38
C ALA A 754 -28.36 -1.63 1.47
N VAL A 755 -27.29 -0.98 1.03
CA VAL A 755 -26.22 -1.58 0.22
C VAL A 755 -25.17 -2.28 1.09
N ASN A 756 -24.79 -1.66 2.22
CA ASN A 756 -23.62 -2.07 2.97
C ASN A 756 -23.87 -3.01 4.14
N LYS A 757 -25.08 -3.02 4.72
CA LYS A 757 -25.42 -3.85 5.87
C LYS A 757 -25.10 -5.34 5.66
N LEU A 758 -24.74 -6.04 6.71
CA LEU A 758 -24.80 -7.50 6.73
C LEU A 758 -26.26 -7.93 6.77
N ASP A 759 -26.76 -8.49 5.68
CA ASP A 759 -28.13 -9.02 5.63
C ASP A 759 -28.20 -10.40 6.29
N TRP A 760 -28.55 -10.42 7.56
CA TRP A 760 -28.64 -11.63 8.36
C TRP A 760 -29.71 -12.62 7.87
N THR A 761 -30.62 -12.19 6.98
CA THR A 761 -31.56 -13.11 6.34
C THR A 761 -30.88 -13.99 5.28
N LEU A 762 -29.88 -13.49 4.61
CA LEU A 762 -29.06 -14.27 3.65
C LEU A 762 -28.35 -15.42 4.35
N LYS A 763 -27.86 -15.19 5.58
CA LYS A 763 -27.27 -16.27 6.39
C LYS A 763 -28.26 -17.42 6.64
N SER A 764 -29.49 -17.11 7.00
CA SER A 764 -30.52 -18.15 7.22
C SER A 764 -30.85 -18.89 5.93
N LYS A 765 -30.96 -18.18 4.82
CA LYS A 765 -31.25 -18.76 3.49
C LYS A 765 -30.11 -19.64 2.97
N ASN A 766 -28.88 -19.26 3.23
CA ASN A 766 -27.68 -19.92 2.68
C ASN A 766 -26.93 -20.73 3.76
N ILE A 767 -27.67 -21.32 4.71
CA ILE A 767 -27.08 -22.01 5.86
C ILE A 767 -26.17 -23.18 5.45
N ASP A 768 -26.42 -23.83 4.33
CA ASP A 768 -25.61 -24.93 3.82
C ASP A 768 -24.26 -24.42 3.30
N THR A 769 -24.24 -23.23 2.71
CA THR A 769 -22.99 -22.57 2.30
C THR A 769 -22.17 -22.16 3.53
N VAL A 770 -22.83 -21.62 4.57
CA VAL A 770 -22.18 -21.33 5.86
C VAL A 770 -21.59 -22.59 6.47
N ASN A 771 -22.34 -23.71 6.47
CA ASN A 771 -21.85 -24.98 7.01
C ASN A 771 -20.66 -25.51 6.20
N TYR A 772 -20.69 -25.37 4.87
CA TYR A 772 -19.56 -25.72 4.01
C TYR A 772 -18.32 -24.90 4.38
N PHE A 773 -18.45 -23.59 4.49
CA PHE A 773 -17.37 -22.69 4.87
C PHE A 773 -16.81 -23.02 6.27
N LYS A 774 -17.69 -23.25 7.26
CA LYS A 774 -17.28 -23.69 8.60
C LYS A 774 -16.51 -25.01 8.57
N GLY A 775 -16.91 -25.93 7.72
CA GLY A 775 -16.23 -27.20 7.56
C GLY A 775 -14.82 -27.04 7.04
N LEU A 776 -14.58 -26.13 6.09
CA LEU A 776 -13.26 -25.79 5.58
C LEU A 776 -12.39 -25.10 6.65
N ILE A 777 -12.95 -24.17 7.43
CA ILE A 777 -12.25 -23.57 8.57
C ILE A 777 -11.84 -24.65 9.57
N LYS A 778 -12.74 -25.57 9.89
CA LYS A 778 -12.45 -26.69 10.80
C LYS A 778 -11.33 -27.56 10.26
N LEU A 779 -11.37 -27.93 8.97
CA LEU A 779 -10.34 -28.70 8.30
C LEU A 779 -8.97 -28.02 8.47
N ARG A 780 -8.88 -26.71 8.14
CA ARG A 780 -7.64 -25.95 8.27
C ARG A 780 -7.12 -25.88 9.70
N LYS A 781 -8.03 -25.70 10.68
CA LYS A 781 -7.64 -25.59 12.10
C LYS A 781 -7.10 -26.92 12.65
N GLU A 782 -7.74 -28.02 12.32
CA GLU A 782 -7.40 -29.34 12.84
C GLU A 782 -6.21 -30.01 12.10
N HIS A 783 -5.90 -29.56 10.86
CA HIS A 783 -4.83 -30.12 10.05
C HIS A 783 -3.68 -29.13 9.79
N PRO A 784 -2.58 -29.27 10.57
CA PRO A 784 -1.40 -28.40 10.46
C PRO A 784 -0.72 -28.44 9.08
N ALA A 785 -0.92 -29.48 8.28
CA ALA A 785 -0.43 -29.59 6.91
C ALA A 785 -0.83 -28.39 6.02
N PHE A 786 -1.99 -27.75 6.28
CA PHE A 786 -2.45 -26.54 5.58
C PHE A 786 -1.82 -25.26 6.13
N LYS A 787 -0.95 -25.35 7.14
CA LYS A 787 -0.38 -24.22 7.88
C LYS A 787 1.13 -24.36 8.05
N MET A 788 1.83 -24.83 7.03
CA MET A 788 3.29 -24.91 7.05
C MET A 788 3.91 -23.51 7.13
N ASN A 789 4.92 -23.33 7.99
CA ASN A 789 5.45 -22.02 8.35
C ASN A 789 6.73 -21.61 7.61
N SER A 790 7.29 -22.47 6.80
CA SER A 790 8.50 -22.17 6.05
C SER A 790 8.43 -22.63 4.59
N ALA A 791 9.18 -21.95 3.75
CA ALA A 791 9.29 -22.29 2.34
C ALA A 791 9.92 -23.68 2.13
N GLU A 792 10.87 -24.03 2.99
CA GLU A 792 11.55 -25.34 2.96
C GLU A 792 10.57 -26.47 3.25
N MET A 793 9.74 -26.31 4.30
CA MET A 793 8.73 -27.31 4.67
C MET A 793 7.73 -27.52 3.53
N ILE A 794 7.27 -26.42 2.90
CA ILE A 794 6.35 -26.51 1.75
C ILE A 794 7.00 -27.24 0.57
N LYS A 795 8.24 -26.89 0.20
CA LYS A 795 8.96 -27.53 -0.91
C LYS A 795 9.22 -29.02 -0.68
N GLN A 796 9.42 -29.42 0.57
CA GLN A 796 9.68 -30.83 0.93
C GLN A 796 8.41 -31.68 0.90
N ASN A 797 7.28 -31.12 1.31
CA ASN A 797 6.08 -31.89 1.60
C ASN A 797 4.92 -31.64 0.62
N LEU A 798 4.87 -30.52 -0.08
CA LEU A 798 3.81 -30.22 -1.04
C LEU A 798 4.30 -30.45 -2.46
N LYS A 799 3.55 -31.22 -3.25
CA LYS A 799 3.87 -31.51 -4.66
C LYS A 799 2.63 -31.36 -5.53
N PHE A 800 2.74 -30.61 -6.61
CA PHE A 800 1.67 -30.53 -7.61
C PHE A 800 1.59 -31.82 -8.44
N LEU A 801 0.37 -32.29 -8.67
CA LEU A 801 0.09 -33.47 -9.47
C LEU A 801 -0.16 -33.05 -10.92
N LYS A 802 0.21 -33.91 -11.88
CA LYS A 802 -0.11 -33.67 -13.28
C LYS A 802 -1.62 -33.70 -13.47
N SER A 803 -2.18 -32.58 -13.87
CA SER A 803 -3.62 -32.37 -14.01
C SER A 803 -3.98 -31.93 -15.43
N PRO A 804 -5.21 -32.22 -15.91
CA PRO A 804 -5.75 -31.62 -17.14
C PRO A 804 -5.91 -30.11 -17.02
N GLN A 805 -6.18 -29.45 -18.15
CA GLN A 805 -6.46 -28.02 -18.21
C GLN A 805 -7.63 -27.63 -17.29
N ASN A 806 -7.55 -26.48 -16.66
CA ASN A 806 -8.49 -25.94 -15.68
C ASN A 806 -8.67 -26.85 -14.45
N VAL A 807 -7.67 -27.65 -14.12
CA VAL A 807 -7.60 -28.45 -12.89
C VAL A 807 -6.28 -28.19 -12.22
N VAL A 808 -6.32 -27.91 -10.92
CA VAL A 808 -5.12 -27.84 -10.06
C VAL A 808 -5.24 -28.88 -8.97
N ALA A 809 -4.24 -29.74 -8.84
CA ALA A 809 -4.20 -30.72 -7.79
C ALA A 809 -2.80 -30.79 -7.16
N TYR A 810 -2.78 -31.00 -5.86
CA TYR A 810 -1.53 -31.14 -5.11
C TYR A 810 -1.68 -32.18 -3.98
N GLU A 811 -0.55 -32.73 -3.61
CA GLU A 811 -0.41 -33.67 -2.51
C GLU A 811 0.49 -33.07 -1.43
N ILE A 812 0.09 -33.20 -0.17
CA ILE A 812 0.89 -32.89 1.00
C ILE A 812 1.19 -34.22 1.67
N SER A 813 2.45 -34.57 1.81
CA SER A 813 2.89 -35.90 2.26
C SER A 813 3.69 -35.85 3.56
N HIS A 814 4.00 -37.04 4.12
CA HIS A 814 4.92 -37.24 5.25
C HIS A 814 4.45 -36.64 6.57
N ASN A 815 3.13 -36.66 6.86
CA ASN A 815 2.59 -36.03 8.08
C ASN A 815 3.09 -34.59 8.24
N ALA A 816 3.05 -33.82 7.14
CA ALA A 816 3.62 -32.49 7.06
C ALA A 816 3.17 -31.62 8.25
N ASN A 817 4.11 -30.88 8.83
CA ASN A 817 3.89 -30.03 9.99
C ASN A 817 3.28 -30.79 11.20
N MET A 818 3.64 -32.08 11.38
CA MET A 818 3.13 -32.99 12.42
C MET A 818 1.61 -33.26 12.32
N ASP A 819 1.07 -33.23 11.09
CA ASP A 819 -0.33 -33.58 10.85
C ASP A 819 -0.61 -35.06 11.21
N THR A 820 -1.81 -35.31 11.67
CA THR A 820 -2.27 -36.68 11.95
C THR A 820 -2.52 -37.49 10.68
N TRP A 821 -2.82 -36.86 9.57
CA TRP A 821 -2.97 -37.51 8.27
C TRP A 821 -1.60 -37.64 7.58
N SER A 822 -1.32 -38.81 7.07
CA SER A 822 -0.02 -39.10 6.46
C SER A 822 0.15 -38.39 5.12
N ASP A 823 -0.83 -38.54 4.24
CA ASP A 823 -0.87 -37.92 2.94
C ASP A 823 -2.25 -37.34 2.68
N ILE A 824 -2.27 -36.09 2.17
CA ILE A 824 -3.48 -35.36 1.86
C ILE A 824 -3.42 -34.97 0.39
N VAL A 825 -4.47 -35.25 -0.38
CA VAL A 825 -4.60 -34.73 -1.75
C VAL A 825 -5.75 -33.75 -1.81
N VAL A 826 -5.48 -32.61 -2.40
CA VAL A 826 -6.47 -31.58 -2.71
C VAL A 826 -6.54 -31.40 -4.21
N ALA A 827 -7.74 -31.35 -4.77
CA ALA A 827 -7.95 -31.05 -6.19
C ALA A 827 -9.08 -30.06 -6.40
N PHE A 828 -8.90 -29.16 -7.34
CA PHE A 828 -9.83 -28.13 -7.78
C PHE A 828 -10.13 -28.33 -9.25
N ASN A 829 -11.38 -28.54 -9.60
CA ASN A 829 -11.83 -28.67 -10.99
C ASN A 829 -12.71 -27.47 -11.37
N ALA A 830 -12.22 -26.60 -12.23
CA ALA A 830 -12.97 -25.46 -12.77
C ALA A 830 -13.70 -25.77 -14.09
N ASN A 831 -13.61 -27.01 -14.58
CA ASN A 831 -14.37 -27.46 -15.75
C ASN A 831 -15.84 -27.72 -15.38
N ARG A 832 -16.70 -27.67 -16.39
CA ARG A 832 -18.15 -27.94 -16.24
C ARG A 832 -18.49 -29.43 -16.36
N GLU A 833 -17.49 -30.28 -16.36
CA GLU A 833 -17.58 -31.74 -16.44
C GLU A 833 -16.66 -32.37 -15.42
N ASP A 834 -16.95 -33.59 -15.03
CA ASP A 834 -16.12 -34.36 -14.13
C ASP A 834 -14.78 -34.68 -14.78
N VAL A 835 -13.72 -34.61 -14.00
CA VAL A 835 -12.36 -34.88 -14.48
C VAL A 835 -11.72 -35.94 -13.62
N THR A 836 -11.01 -36.87 -14.24
CA THR A 836 -10.21 -37.89 -13.52
C THR A 836 -8.76 -37.50 -13.45
N ILE A 837 -8.16 -37.54 -12.25
CA ILE A 837 -6.73 -37.34 -12.03
C ILE A 837 -6.09 -38.62 -11.50
N LYS A 838 -4.80 -38.79 -11.81
CA LYS A 838 -3.97 -39.89 -11.31
C LYS A 838 -3.37 -39.48 -9.98
N LEU A 839 -3.52 -40.34 -8.96
CA LEU A 839 -2.89 -40.20 -7.64
C LEU A 839 -1.49 -40.84 -7.63
N SER A 840 -0.67 -40.43 -6.66
CA SER A 840 0.71 -40.89 -6.49
C SER A 840 0.80 -42.38 -6.10
N LYS A 841 -0.22 -42.86 -5.40
CA LYS A 841 -0.29 -44.28 -4.91
C LYS A 841 -1.69 -44.84 -4.92
N SER A 842 -1.81 -46.15 -4.85
CA SER A 842 -3.07 -46.87 -4.68
C SER A 842 -3.22 -47.29 -3.23
N CYS A 843 -4.21 -46.71 -2.54
CA CYS A 843 -4.56 -47.04 -1.17
C CYS A 843 -6.08 -46.85 -0.92
N THR A 844 -6.52 -46.97 0.31
CA THR A 844 -7.87 -46.55 0.70
C THR A 844 -7.87 -45.09 1.07
N TRP A 845 -8.56 -44.29 0.28
CA TRP A 845 -8.68 -42.87 0.48
C TRP A 845 -10.00 -42.51 1.18
N ASN A 846 -9.92 -41.58 2.13
CA ASN A 846 -11.07 -40.99 2.81
C ASN A 846 -11.37 -39.61 2.22
N ILE A 847 -12.57 -39.39 1.72
CA ILE A 847 -13.03 -38.07 1.23
C ILE A 847 -13.60 -37.30 2.41
N VAL A 848 -13.14 -36.06 2.63
CA VAL A 848 -13.60 -35.16 3.70
C VAL A 848 -14.17 -33.84 3.20
N VAL A 849 -13.85 -33.50 1.95
CA VAL A 849 -14.47 -32.38 1.22
C VAL A 849 -14.86 -32.90 -0.15
N ASP A 850 -16.08 -32.56 -0.55
CA ASP A 850 -16.60 -32.74 -1.92
C ASP A 850 -17.36 -31.46 -2.34
N GLY A 851 -18.03 -31.43 -3.48
CA GLY A 851 -18.79 -30.26 -3.93
C GLY A 851 -19.93 -29.81 -3.01
N GLU A 852 -20.38 -30.67 -2.08
CA GLU A 852 -21.54 -30.45 -1.23
C GLU A 852 -21.21 -30.29 0.25
N LYS A 853 -20.26 -31.07 0.76
CA LYS A 853 -19.90 -31.13 2.18
C LYS A 853 -18.42 -30.87 2.38
N SER A 854 -18.06 -30.32 3.53
CA SER A 854 -16.69 -30.12 3.97
C SER A 854 -16.53 -30.40 5.46
N GLY A 855 -15.33 -30.72 5.87
CA GLY A 855 -14.99 -30.93 7.28
C GLY A 855 -13.84 -31.91 7.45
N VAL A 856 -13.79 -32.57 8.61
CA VAL A 856 -12.75 -33.56 8.98
C VAL A 856 -13.30 -34.99 9.07
N LYS A 857 -14.63 -35.15 8.96
CA LYS A 857 -15.27 -36.45 9.00
C LYS A 857 -15.32 -37.04 7.60
N THR A 858 -14.97 -38.32 7.48
CA THR A 858 -15.06 -39.06 6.23
C THR A 858 -16.49 -39.07 5.70
N ILE A 859 -16.67 -38.53 4.48
CA ILE A 859 -17.93 -38.52 3.75
C ILE A 859 -18.13 -39.85 3.04
N LYS A 860 -17.06 -40.30 2.37
CA LYS A 860 -17.02 -41.54 1.57
C LYS A 860 -15.59 -42.06 1.48
N GLN A 861 -15.46 -43.37 1.25
CA GLN A 861 -14.16 -44.00 0.97
C GLN A 861 -14.14 -44.59 -0.43
N PHE A 862 -12.95 -44.64 -1.01
CA PHE A 862 -12.67 -45.42 -2.22
C PHE A 862 -11.29 -46.01 -2.17
N LYS A 863 -11.04 -47.06 -2.97
CA LYS A 863 -9.71 -47.74 -3.09
C LYS A 863 -9.22 -47.57 -4.52
N GLY A 864 -7.99 -47.14 -4.67
CA GLY A 864 -7.36 -46.98 -6.00
C GLY A 864 -6.37 -45.85 -6.07
N ASP A 865 -5.93 -45.56 -7.28
CA ASP A 865 -4.96 -44.47 -7.63
C ASP A 865 -5.54 -43.50 -8.66
N SER A 866 -6.88 -43.47 -8.78
CA SER A 866 -7.60 -42.63 -9.72
C SER A 866 -8.73 -41.92 -8.98
N LEU A 867 -8.76 -40.58 -9.05
CA LEU A 867 -9.72 -39.74 -8.35
C LEU A 867 -10.60 -39.00 -9.36
N VAL A 868 -11.90 -39.16 -9.28
CA VAL A 868 -12.87 -38.35 -10.02
C VAL A 868 -13.12 -37.07 -9.24
N VAL A 869 -12.84 -35.90 -9.83
CA VAL A 869 -13.11 -34.57 -9.29
C VAL A 869 -14.35 -34.03 -9.99
N PRO A 870 -15.48 -33.84 -9.28
CA PRO A 870 -16.72 -33.38 -9.90
C PRO A 870 -16.60 -31.99 -10.54
N ALA A 871 -17.51 -31.68 -11.47
CA ALA A 871 -17.58 -30.40 -12.16
C ALA A 871 -17.69 -29.22 -11.18
N LEU A 872 -16.94 -28.13 -11.40
CA LEU A 872 -16.95 -26.89 -10.61
C LEU A 872 -16.87 -27.17 -9.08
N SER A 873 -15.97 -28.05 -8.68
CA SER A 873 -15.84 -28.45 -7.28
C SER A 873 -14.41 -28.59 -6.80
N SER A 874 -14.28 -28.66 -5.48
CA SER A 874 -13.07 -29.06 -4.78
C SER A 874 -13.26 -30.42 -4.17
N ILE A 875 -12.18 -31.19 -4.04
CA ILE A 875 -12.16 -32.44 -3.29
C ILE A 875 -10.91 -32.50 -2.40
N VAL A 876 -11.08 -32.92 -1.16
CA VAL A 876 -9.98 -33.20 -0.24
C VAL A 876 -10.09 -34.63 0.22
N ILE A 877 -9.01 -35.37 0.05
CA ILE A 877 -8.90 -36.76 0.48
C ILE A 877 -7.64 -36.96 1.31
N TYR A 878 -7.65 -37.95 2.19
CA TYR A 878 -6.48 -38.36 2.94
C TYR A 878 -6.33 -39.87 2.96
N ASP A 879 -5.07 -40.32 3.11
CA ASP A 879 -4.75 -41.73 3.25
C ASP A 879 -5.30 -42.30 4.56
N GLY A 880 -6.18 -43.29 4.44
CA GLY A 880 -6.81 -43.95 5.58
C GLY A 880 -5.97 -45.03 6.26
N SER A 881 -4.69 -45.20 5.88
CA SER A 881 -3.79 -46.12 6.57
C SER A 881 -3.55 -45.62 8.00
N GLU A 882 -3.79 -46.49 8.96
CA GLU A 882 -3.59 -46.15 10.37
C GLU A 882 -2.11 -45.80 10.62
N ASN A 883 -1.88 -44.67 11.20
CA ASN A 883 -0.55 -44.24 11.62
C ASN A 883 -0.14 -45.08 12.85
N ILE A 884 0.81 -45.95 12.71
CA ILE A 884 1.30 -46.84 13.78
C ILE A 884 1.67 -46.06 15.05
N PHE A 885 2.07 -44.78 14.90
CA PHE A 885 2.42 -43.92 16.03
C PHE A 885 1.20 -43.41 16.84
N THR A 886 0.00 -43.33 16.26
CA THR A 886 -1.20 -42.85 16.99
C THR A 886 -1.95 -44.01 17.68
N THR A 887 -1.64 -45.27 17.35
CA THR A 887 -2.30 -46.41 17.94
C THR A 887 -1.51 -47.03 19.09
N LEU A 888 -0.29 -46.56 19.36
CA LEU A 888 0.47 -47.06 20.51
C LEU A 888 -0.14 -46.46 21.81
N PRO A 889 -0.53 -47.33 22.75
CA PRO A 889 -1.05 -46.86 24.03
C PRO A 889 -0.04 -45.93 24.73
N PHE A 890 -0.54 -44.85 25.36
CA PHE A 890 0.26 -43.84 26.07
C PHE A 890 1.33 -44.43 26.99
N TRP A 891 1.08 -45.60 27.60
CA TRP A 891 2.06 -46.28 28.46
C TRP A 891 3.32 -46.75 27.70
N ILE A 892 3.24 -47.08 26.40
CA ILE A 892 4.41 -47.43 25.59
C ILE A 892 5.34 -46.23 25.41
N TYR A 893 4.80 -45.01 25.18
CA TYR A 893 5.61 -43.78 25.17
C TYR A 893 6.29 -43.55 26.51
N THR A 894 5.56 -43.80 27.60
CA THR A 894 6.08 -43.63 28.95
C THR A 894 7.20 -44.63 29.21
N VAL A 895 7.08 -45.88 28.72
CA VAL A 895 8.13 -46.93 28.83
C VAL A 895 9.34 -46.55 27.97
N LEU A 896 9.14 -46.05 26.73
CA LEU A 896 10.26 -45.65 25.88
C LEU A 896 11.04 -44.45 26.47
N ILE A 897 10.32 -43.49 27.04
CA ILE A 897 10.94 -42.35 27.73
C ILE A 897 11.69 -42.80 28.98
N LEU A 898 11.10 -43.70 29.78
CA LEU A 898 11.76 -44.27 30.96
C LEU A 898 13.01 -45.10 30.59
N CYS A 899 12.96 -45.90 29.53
CA CYS A 899 14.11 -46.61 28.99
C CYS A 899 15.19 -45.65 28.49
N GLY A 900 14.82 -44.57 27.80
CA GLY A 900 15.76 -43.56 27.34
C GLY A 900 16.43 -42.80 28.49
N VAL A 901 15.66 -42.42 29.51
CA VAL A 901 16.18 -41.79 30.74
C VAL A 901 17.10 -42.76 31.52
N THR A 902 16.71 -44.04 31.64
CA THR A 902 17.52 -45.08 32.30
C THR A 902 18.82 -45.30 31.56
N TYR A 903 18.77 -45.40 30.24
CA TYR A 903 19.97 -45.50 29.42
C TYR A 903 20.89 -44.28 29.58
N LEU A 904 20.34 -43.08 29.58
CA LEU A 904 21.11 -41.85 29.79
C LEU A 904 21.76 -41.79 31.18
N ILE A 905 21.04 -42.22 32.22
CA ILE A 905 21.59 -42.34 33.60
C ILE A 905 22.72 -43.35 33.65
N LEU A 906 22.57 -44.53 33.05
CA LEU A 906 23.61 -45.58 33.00
C LEU A 906 24.82 -45.10 32.18
N PHE A 907 24.59 -44.41 31.07
CA PHE A 907 25.64 -43.80 30.23
C PHE A 907 26.43 -42.75 31.00
N LEU A 908 25.74 -41.89 31.75
CA LEU A 908 26.37 -40.86 32.59
C LEU A 908 27.10 -41.44 33.80
N LYS A 909 26.61 -42.55 34.40
CA LYS A 909 27.31 -43.28 35.45
C LYS A 909 28.58 -43.95 34.94
N GLY A 910 28.52 -44.65 33.80
CA GLY A 910 29.69 -45.29 33.22
C GLY A 910 30.79 -44.31 32.79
N ARG A 911 30.41 -43.08 32.47
CA ARG A 911 31.36 -41.98 32.17
C ARG A 911 32.02 -41.41 33.44
N LYS A 912 31.35 -41.53 34.60
CA LYS A 912 31.90 -41.09 35.86
C LYS A 912 32.91 -42.10 36.41
N GLU A 913 32.66 -43.39 36.22
CA GLU A 913 33.58 -44.50 36.59
C GLU A 913 34.82 -44.66 35.67
N SER A 914 34.80 -43.99 34.48
CA SER A 914 35.99 -43.97 33.57
C SER A 914 36.82 -42.67 33.74
N LEU A 915 36.47 -41.80 34.68
CA LEU A 915 37.17 -40.55 35.01
C LEU A 915 37.70 -40.53 36.49
N GLU A 916 37.41 -41.58 37.24
CA GLU A 916 38.10 -41.93 38.52
C GLU A 916 39.08 -43.11 38.18
#